data_e6cc4f9a76415385cfa3fe95bc4263a2
#
_entry.id   e6cc4f9a76415385cfa3fe95bc4263a2
#
_cell.length_a   1.000
_cell.length_b   1.000
_cell.length_c   1.000
_cell.angle_alpha   90.00
_cell.angle_beta   90.00
_cell.angle_gamma   90.00
#
_symmetry.space_group_name_H-M   'P 1'
#
loop_
_entity.id
_entity.type
_entity.pdbx_description
1 polymer ?
#
loop_
_entity_poly.entity_id
_entity_poly.type
_entity_poly.pdbx_seq_one_letter_code
_entity_poly.pdbx_strand_id
1 'polypeptide(L)'
;MKHIPTLTLMLMLSMAGIAQTHTLSGTVCDEQGTLPYATVMVWQGNDTVKATYGITNKQGDFALHGLKEGQYKGLVKFTGFAHLPFSINLDKDVRLDTLRLKPDVKMLNEVQVTASKVFEDKFDKLKMNISELKLPPAATYIDALREIPGSFYKVSENTLTVLNKPVLVLLNGRPLRVSFSQITDMLQGEKAEDIAEVEIMYETPPRFAGEWDGPVVNIITKKNLATGFYGSVSGDLQLRKRLGARSSLNLNFRTLKTNTYLYLSQNYNPREYSYRYWQYRENGDTLMRREANHTSNMNSYYLNTGTGIQFDDNNSLDINFLGDLDFDHDNIDEYILDRGTAIHSTDTARNDSRSYWGDIYYKHNFNDPKHYITVDANLSRNLNASGNLRQYNYLLDSVTYNRDASPYSGWLFSTRADYTREWDKIRIQSGLSYHYSDLENDFSYENLIDGVWQPDTLVTNVFNYKENTFMGYFIFDHQVSEKFSYAVTLTDSYVRTLGISETTGIKTPYNYNVFRPNFTLRFKPHEDHYFTFNYSRNYGKPNFTYLNPFRKYESPVYYVEGNPNLKHSTQNSVTFKYRYRYWLNFAVTYGHDEDYVLQVPQLDADGAIIGYTYGNFGKRDELLFILNMSKRFFDKRLNIGLYGQAKYENYNSSDALDYRNSLWSYFANLDFSYVLIKKYDVELGGYALYSSSHLSDYAKTQGHPKMGLDLSARFLDGNLQTSISVNDVFNTDVGNRESLLDGVVSKSDNIIDARYIRFSVRYSFNRKNLKRFENHQGSNADSNRL
;
A
#
# COMPACT_ATOMS: atom_id res chain seq x y z
N MET A 1 -47.68 -14.59 70.51
CA MET A 1 -48.95 -13.94 70.83
C MET A 1 -49.51 -13.42 69.55
N LYS A 2 -50.51 -14.15 69.02
CA LYS A 2 -51.91 -13.63 68.78
C LYS A 2 -51.90 -12.49 67.67
N HIS A 3 -52.59 -12.48 66.54
CA HIS A 3 -53.80 -13.19 66.11
C HIS A 3 -53.91 -13.16 64.57
N ILE A 4 -54.43 -14.27 64.04
CA ILE A 4 -55.18 -14.32 62.80
C ILE A 4 -56.55 -13.72 63.08
N PRO A 5 -57.21 -13.01 62.07
CA PRO A 5 -58.26 -13.70 61.35
C PRO A 5 -58.48 -13.25 59.90
N THR A 6 -58.80 -14.26 59.10
CA THR A 6 -60.08 -14.53 58.41
C THR A 6 -60.29 -13.80 57.09
N LEU A 7 -60.05 -14.48 56.02
CA LEU A 7 -60.91 -14.99 54.99
C LEU A 7 -62.17 -14.16 54.65
N THR A 8 -62.19 -13.50 53.52
CA THR A 8 -63.43 -13.29 52.76
C THR A 8 -63.13 -13.46 51.27
N LEU A 9 -63.59 -14.63 50.82
CA LEU A 9 -63.70 -15.07 49.46
C LEU A 9 -64.73 -14.23 48.77
N MET A 10 -64.25 -13.35 47.80
CA MET A 10 -65.16 -12.69 46.88
C MET A 10 -64.89 -13.19 45.50
N LEU A 11 -65.68 -14.17 45.05
CA LEU A 11 -65.81 -14.66 43.71
C LEU A 11 -66.24 -13.46 42.79
N MET A 12 -65.34 -12.88 42.06
CA MET A 12 -65.65 -12.13 40.85
C MET A 12 -65.47 -13.08 39.67
N LEU A 13 -66.55 -13.58 39.16
CA LEU A 13 -66.60 -14.12 37.77
C LEU A 13 -66.18 -12.95 36.85
N SER A 14 -64.96 -12.90 36.48
CA SER A 14 -64.59 -12.23 35.25
C SER A 14 -65.09 -13.10 34.09
N MET A 15 -66.17 -12.73 33.46
CA MET A 15 -66.47 -13.21 32.12
C MET A 15 -65.30 -12.89 31.23
N ALA A 16 -64.43 -13.84 31.03
CA ALA A 16 -63.56 -13.84 29.89
C ALA A 16 -64.48 -13.93 28.63
N GLY A 17 -64.73 -12.82 28.02
CA GLY A 17 -65.29 -12.81 26.67
C GLY A 17 -64.41 -13.68 25.82
N ILE A 18 -64.90 -14.85 25.41
CA ILE A 18 -64.28 -15.69 24.40
C ILE A 18 -64.37 -14.82 23.13
N ALA A 19 -63.26 -14.14 22.79
CA ALA A 19 -63.18 -13.45 21.48
C ALA A 19 -63.39 -14.52 20.42
N GLN A 20 -64.54 -14.49 19.78
CA GLN A 20 -64.86 -15.36 18.68
C GLN A 20 -63.81 -15.14 17.59
N THR A 21 -63.01 -16.11 17.30
CA THR A 21 -62.01 -16.11 16.25
C THR A 21 -62.52 -16.92 15.08
N HIS A 22 -62.28 -16.41 13.91
CA HIS A 22 -62.76 -16.98 12.67
C HIS A 22 -61.62 -17.51 11.81
N THR A 23 -61.94 -18.37 10.87
CA THR A 23 -61.04 -18.96 9.89
C THR A 23 -61.36 -18.39 8.52
N LEU A 24 -60.31 -17.87 7.84
CA LEU A 24 -60.36 -17.49 6.45
C LEU A 24 -59.63 -18.55 5.63
N SER A 25 -60.32 -19.18 4.69
CA SER A 25 -59.78 -20.22 3.82
C SER A 25 -60.07 -19.90 2.33
N GLY A 26 -59.40 -20.58 1.44
CA GLY A 26 -59.61 -20.41 0.01
C GLY A 26 -58.56 -21.19 -0.79
N THR A 27 -58.62 -21.09 -2.11
CA THR A 27 -57.70 -21.74 -3.05
C THR A 27 -57.05 -20.71 -3.92
N VAL A 28 -55.73 -20.83 -4.14
CA VAL A 28 -54.97 -19.99 -5.05
C VAL A 28 -54.64 -20.78 -6.32
N CYS A 29 -54.90 -20.18 -7.49
CA CYS A 29 -54.63 -20.79 -8.80
C CYS A 29 -54.11 -19.76 -9.83
N ASP A 30 -53.66 -20.27 -10.98
CA ASP A 30 -53.42 -19.50 -12.21
C ASP A 30 -54.32 -20.03 -13.34
N GLU A 31 -53.93 -19.80 -14.58
CA GLU A 31 -54.64 -20.30 -15.76
C GLU A 31 -54.38 -21.78 -16.05
N GLN A 32 -53.33 -22.34 -15.48
CA GLN A 32 -52.87 -23.72 -15.69
C GLN A 32 -53.24 -24.68 -14.56
N GLY A 33 -53.62 -24.16 -13.38
CA GLY A 33 -54.03 -24.98 -12.25
C GLY A 33 -53.85 -24.32 -10.89
N THR A 34 -53.92 -25.10 -9.85
CA THR A 34 -53.71 -24.65 -8.45
C THR A 34 -52.26 -24.35 -8.17
N LEU A 35 -51.97 -23.31 -7.36
CA LEU A 35 -50.61 -22.85 -7.03
C LEU A 35 -50.23 -23.27 -5.60
N PRO A 36 -49.43 -24.33 -5.44
CA PRO A 36 -48.90 -24.73 -4.15
C PRO A 36 -47.81 -23.77 -3.66
N TYR A 37 -47.73 -23.57 -2.35
CA TYR A 37 -46.70 -22.74 -1.68
C TYR A 37 -46.82 -21.25 -1.96
N ALA A 38 -47.98 -20.75 -2.44
CA ALA A 38 -48.23 -19.32 -2.51
C ALA A 38 -48.45 -18.74 -1.11
N THR A 39 -47.95 -17.57 -0.86
CA THR A 39 -48.12 -16.87 0.43
C THR A 39 -49.38 -16.01 0.39
N VAL A 40 -50.26 -16.25 1.37
CA VAL A 40 -51.46 -15.43 1.61
C VAL A 40 -51.32 -14.72 2.94
N MET A 41 -51.45 -13.39 2.93
CA MET A 41 -51.36 -12.58 4.16
C MET A 41 -52.59 -11.66 4.27
N VAL A 42 -53.05 -11.42 5.53
CA VAL A 42 -54.18 -10.53 5.85
C VAL A 42 -53.84 -9.65 7.05
N TRP A 43 -54.32 -8.42 7.07
CA TRP A 43 -54.13 -7.45 8.15
C TRP A 43 -55.32 -6.51 8.28
N GLN A 44 -55.54 -5.96 9.48
CA GLN A 44 -56.56 -4.92 9.74
C GLN A 44 -55.96 -3.53 9.71
N GLY A 45 -56.65 -2.55 9.20
CA GLY A 45 -56.23 -1.16 9.12
C GLY A 45 -55.06 -0.96 8.14
N ASN A 46 -54.04 -0.15 8.52
CA ASN A 46 -52.88 0.15 7.70
C ASN A 46 -51.58 -0.47 8.25
N ASP A 47 -51.66 -1.28 9.32
CA ASP A 47 -50.48 -1.88 9.96
C ASP A 47 -50.20 -3.27 9.40
N THR A 48 -49.29 -3.36 8.44
CA THR A 48 -48.86 -4.64 7.83
C THR A 48 -47.91 -5.43 8.71
N VAL A 49 -47.37 -4.84 9.80
CA VAL A 49 -46.45 -5.52 10.74
C VAL A 49 -47.21 -6.60 11.54
N LYS A 50 -48.50 -6.43 11.78
CA LYS A 50 -49.37 -7.40 12.47
C LYS A 50 -50.17 -8.29 11.53
N ALA A 51 -49.65 -8.53 10.32
CA ALA A 51 -50.30 -9.41 9.37
C ALA A 51 -50.25 -10.89 9.83
N THR A 52 -51.39 -11.59 9.69
CA THR A 52 -51.45 -13.04 9.77
C THR A 52 -51.22 -13.62 8.38
N TYR A 53 -50.36 -14.62 8.26
CA TYR A 53 -50.01 -15.22 6.98
C TYR A 53 -50.06 -16.73 7.02
N GLY A 54 -50.25 -17.33 5.88
CA GLY A 54 -50.20 -18.75 5.64
C GLY A 54 -49.70 -19.06 4.23
N ILE A 55 -49.33 -20.32 4.01
CA ILE A 55 -48.85 -20.81 2.73
C ILE A 55 -49.82 -21.83 2.20
N THR A 56 -50.07 -21.83 0.90
CA THR A 56 -50.98 -22.81 0.25
C THR A 56 -50.34 -24.23 0.29
N ASN A 57 -51.16 -25.21 0.50
CA ASN A 57 -50.79 -26.65 0.49
C ASN A 57 -50.51 -27.14 -0.94
N LYS A 58 -50.25 -28.45 -1.10
CA LYS A 58 -49.97 -29.05 -2.43
C LYS A 58 -51.16 -28.97 -3.38
N GLN A 59 -52.38 -28.76 -2.89
CA GLN A 59 -53.61 -28.59 -3.66
C GLN A 59 -53.93 -27.11 -3.93
N GLY A 60 -53.08 -26.18 -3.49
CA GLY A 60 -53.29 -24.74 -3.63
C GLY A 60 -54.25 -24.15 -2.58
N ASP A 61 -54.69 -24.92 -1.56
CA ASP A 61 -55.61 -24.43 -0.54
C ASP A 61 -54.83 -23.80 0.62
N PHE A 62 -55.40 -22.74 1.22
CA PHE A 62 -54.90 -22.11 2.44
C PHE A 62 -56.00 -22.01 3.50
N ALA A 63 -55.58 -21.94 4.79
CA ALA A 63 -56.46 -21.62 5.91
C ALA A 63 -55.70 -20.74 6.91
N LEU A 64 -56.26 -19.60 7.26
CA LEU A 64 -55.75 -18.66 8.27
C LEU A 64 -56.72 -18.70 9.46
N HIS A 65 -56.22 -19.20 10.60
CA HIS A 65 -57.02 -19.39 11.81
C HIS A 65 -56.78 -18.28 12.84
N GLY A 66 -57.67 -18.10 13.76
CA GLY A 66 -57.51 -17.18 14.89
C GLY A 66 -57.72 -15.69 14.53
N LEU A 67 -58.41 -15.40 13.43
CA LEU A 67 -58.70 -14.04 13.02
C LEU A 67 -59.89 -13.49 13.82
N LYS A 68 -59.78 -12.26 14.29
CA LYS A 68 -60.88 -11.55 14.98
C LYS A 68 -61.90 -11.03 13.96
N GLU A 69 -63.13 -10.82 14.41
CA GLU A 69 -64.16 -10.13 13.59
C GLU A 69 -63.64 -8.73 13.13
N GLY A 70 -63.90 -8.37 11.86
CA GLY A 70 -63.53 -7.09 11.31
C GLY A 70 -63.13 -7.10 9.85
N GLN A 71 -62.83 -5.92 9.34
CA GLN A 71 -62.38 -5.74 7.95
C GLN A 71 -60.91 -6.05 7.81
N TYR A 72 -60.57 -6.92 6.89
CA TYR A 72 -59.17 -7.28 6.53
C TYR A 72 -58.84 -6.87 5.11
N LYS A 73 -57.63 -6.35 4.93
CA LYS A 73 -56.96 -6.26 3.64
C LYS A 73 -56.09 -7.51 3.51
N GLY A 74 -56.11 -8.11 2.33
CA GLY A 74 -55.32 -9.28 2.02
C GLY A 74 -54.43 -9.10 0.81
N LEU A 75 -53.38 -9.90 0.73
CA LEU A 75 -52.45 -9.93 -0.40
C LEU A 75 -51.96 -11.36 -0.63
N VAL A 76 -52.09 -11.81 -1.88
CA VAL A 76 -51.51 -13.09 -2.31
C VAL A 76 -50.24 -12.81 -3.12
N LYS A 77 -49.17 -13.52 -2.78
CA LYS A 77 -47.83 -13.43 -3.44
C LYS A 77 -47.39 -14.82 -3.88
N PHE A 78 -46.89 -14.91 -5.08
CA PHE A 78 -46.20 -16.07 -5.61
C PHE A 78 -45.12 -15.62 -6.62
N THR A 79 -43.94 -16.25 -6.59
CA THR A 79 -42.84 -15.86 -7.46
C THR A 79 -43.21 -16.02 -8.92
N GLY A 80 -42.98 -14.99 -9.75
CA GLY A 80 -43.35 -14.98 -11.17
C GLY A 80 -44.77 -14.51 -11.47
N PHE A 81 -45.54 -14.10 -10.46
CA PHE A 81 -46.90 -13.63 -10.61
C PHE A 81 -47.11 -12.22 -10.04
N ALA A 82 -48.00 -11.47 -10.66
CA ALA A 82 -48.43 -10.18 -10.13
C ALA A 82 -49.12 -10.35 -8.77
N HIS A 83 -48.82 -9.48 -7.83
CA HIS A 83 -49.44 -9.52 -6.51
C HIS A 83 -50.94 -9.29 -6.60
N LEU A 84 -51.76 -10.13 -5.97
CA LEU A 84 -53.22 -10.03 -5.96
C LEU A 84 -53.71 -9.47 -4.62
N PRO A 85 -54.06 -8.18 -4.52
CA PRO A 85 -54.72 -7.64 -3.35
C PRO A 85 -56.20 -8.04 -3.29
N PHE A 86 -56.72 -8.26 -2.08
CA PHE A 86 -58.13 -8.48 -1.84
C PHE A 86 -58.57 -7.84 -0.52
N SER A 87 -59.90 -7.71 -0.30
CA SER A 87 -60.41 -7.22 0.98
C SER A 87 -61.62 -8.10 1.39
N ILE A 88 -61.74 -8.34 2.68
CA ILE A 88 -62.81 -9.20 3.24
C ILE A 88 -63.30 -8.62 4.55
N ASN A 89 -64.63 -8.71 4.79
CA ASN A 89 -65.23 -8.49 6.09
C ASN A 89 -65.46 -9.86 6.74
N LEU A 90 -64.81 -10.11 7.88
CA LEU A 90 -64.86 -11.39 8.56
C LEU A 90 -65.77 -11.28 9.80
N ASP A 91 -67.01 -11.81 9.68
CA ASP A 91 -68.02 -11.90 10.75
C ASP A 91 -68.36 -13.33 11.13
N LYS A 92 -67.83 -14.28 10.36
CA LYS A 92 -67.91 -15.75 10.53
C LYS A 92 -66.77 -16.42 9.77
N ASP A 93 -66.70 -17.77 9.87
CA ASP A 93 -65.75 -18.51 9.00
C ASP A 93 -66.11 -18.31 7.54
N VAL A 94 -65.13 -17.88 6.76
CA VAL A 94 -65.32 -17.57 5.34
C VAL A 94 -64.36 -18.39 4.49
N ARG A 95 -64.88 -18.98 3.45
CA ARG A 95 -64.12 -19.54 2.35
C ARG A 95 -64.27 -18.59 1.15
N LEU A 96 -63.11 -18.03 0.75
CA LEU A 96 -63.02 -17.20 -0.45
C LEU A 96 -63.21 -18.05 -1.71
N ASP A 97 -63.75 -17.43 -2.74
CA ASP A 97 -63.64 -17.98 -4.08
C ASP A 97 -62.17 -18.12 -4.49
N THR A 98 -61.92 -18.88 -5.56
CA THR A 98 -60.60 -19.11 -6.07
C THR A 98 -59.88 -17.80 -6.40
N LEU A 99 -58.77 -17.54 -5.73
CA LEU A 99 -57.89 -16.40 -5.93
C LEU A 99 -56.93 -16.66 -7.12
N ARG A 100 -57.21 -16.01 -8.26
CA ARG A 100 -56.48 -16.27 -9.50
C ARG A 100 -55.37 -15.25 -9.69
N LEU A 101 -54.11 -15.71 -9.67
CA LEU A 101 -52.90 -14.91 -9.98
C LEU A 101 -52.71 -14.85 -11.50
N LYS A 102 -52.25 -13.69 -11.99
CA LYS A 102 -51.80 -13.51 -13.36
C LYS A 102 -50.29 -13.49 -13.44
N PRO A 103 -49.66 -14.16 -14.44
CA PRO A 103 -48.22 -14.04 -14.63
C PRO A 103 -47.77 -12.57 -14.74
N ASP A 104 -46.69 -12.20 -14.05
CA ASP A 104 -46.11 -10.87 -14.18
C ASP A 104 -45.16 -10.83 -15.39
N VAL A 105 -45.70 -10.40 -16.54
CA VAL A 105 -45.00 -10.33 -17.82
C VAL A 105 -43.81 -9.35 -17.76
N LYS A 106 -43.76 -8.45 -16.76
CA LYS A 106 -42.61 -7.55 -16.54
C LYS A 106 -41.43 -8.22 -15.85
N MET A 107 -41.63 -9.35 -15.18
CA MET A 107 -40.54 -10.15 -14.56
C MET A 107 -39.90 -11.15 -15.54
N LEU A 108 -40.41 -11.30 -16.75
CA LEU A 108 -39.87 -12.19 -17.79
C LEU A 108 -38.87 -11.51 -18.72
N ASN A 109 -38.50 -10.27 -18.48
CA ASN A 109 -37.24 -9.76 -19.03
C ASN A 109 -36.10 -10.42 -18.24
N GLU A 110 -35.54 -11.45 -18.89
CA GLU A 110 -34.24 -12.05 -18.67
C GLU A 110 -33.53 -11.51 -17.39
N VAL A 111 -33.77 -12.18 -16.26
CA VAL A 111 -32.74 -12.20 -15.21
C VAL A 111 -31.58 -12.91 -15.88
N GLN A 112 -30.78 -12.17 -16.63
CA GLN A 112 -29.39 -12.56 -16.84
C GLN A 112 -28.80 -12.69 -15.45
N VAL A 113 -28.80 -13.91 -14.92
CA VAL A 113 -27.92 -14.32 -13.85
C VAL A 113 -26.53 -14.25 -14.47
N THR A 114 -25.99 -13.03 -14.62
CA THR A 114 -24.58 -12.83 -14.70
C THR A 114 -24.09 -13.35 -13.37
N ALA A 115 -23.55 -14.57 -13.38
CA ALA A 115 -22.78 -15.07 -12.25
C ALA A 115 -21.81 -13.95 -11.90
N SER A 116 -21.94 -13.37 -10.69
CA SER A 116 -21.12 -12.22 -10.32
C SER A 116 -19.67 -12.70 -10.39
N LYS A 117 -18.90 -12.06 -11.26
CA LYS A 117 -17.52 -12.47 -11.51
C LYS A 117 -16.69 -12.03 -10.31
N VAL A 118 -15.83 -12.91 -9.81
CA VAL A 118 -14.85 -12.56 -8.75
C VAL A 118 -13.99 -11.38 -9.21
N PHE A 119 -13.65 -11.35 -10.50
CA PHE A 119 -12.82 -10.32 -11.11
C PHE A 119 -13.51 -9.67 -12.32
N GLU A 120 -13.45 -8.34 -12.38
CA GLU A 120 -13.94 -7.53 -13.49
C GLU A 120 -12.86 -6.52 -13.91
N ASP A 121 -12.49 -6.50 -15.19
CA ASP A 121 -11.61 -5.48 -15.77
C ASP A 121 -12.45 -4.25 -16.13
N LYS A 122 -12.09 -3.07 -15.59
CA LYS A 122 -12.75 -1.81 -15.93
C LYS A 122 -11.76 -0.66 -16.01
N PHE A 123 -11.63 -0.04 -17.16
CA PHE A 123 -10.66 1.00 -17.46
C PHE A 123 -9.23 0.56 -17.14
N ASP A 124 -8.57 1.22 -16.18
CA ASP A 124 -7.19 0.98 -15.75
C ASP A 124 -7.09 0.06 -14.52
N LYS A 125 -8.22 -0.48 -14.05
CA LYS A 125 -8.28 -1.25 -12.80
C LYS A 125 -8.94 -2.61 -12.98
N LEU A 126 -8.44 -3.57 -12.20
CA LEU A 126 -9.10 -4.84 -11.96
C LEU A 126 -9.90 -4.72 -10.66
N LYS A 127 -11.20 -4.93 -10.73
CA LYS A 127 -12.07 -4.99 -9.56
C LYS A 127 -12.15 -6.42 -9.06
N MET A 128 -12.02 -6.62 -7.76
CA MET A 128 -12.16 -7.90 -7.10
C MET A 128 -13.31 -7.82 -6.09
N ASN A 129 -14.36 -8.60 -6.34
CA ASN A 129 -15.52 -8.66 -5.48
C ASN A 129 -15.25 -9.65 -4.32
N ILE A 130 -15.18 -9.12 -3.09
CA ILE A 130 -14.83 -9.92 -1.92
C ILE A 130 -15.93 -10.90 -1.52
N SER A 131 -17.19 -10.57 -1.74
CA SER A 131 -18.31 -11.48 -1.40
C SER A 131 -18.25 -12.80 -2.18
N GLU A 132 -17.66 -12.80 -3.38
CA GLU A 132 -17.54 -13.97 -4.25
C GLU A 132 -16.32 -14.86 -3.93
N LEU A 133 -15.40 -14.38 -3.11
CA LEU A 133 -14.16 -15.11 -2.78
C LEU A 133 -14.35 -16.25 -1.79
N LYS A 134 -15.47 -16.30 -1.07
CA LYS A 134 -15.77 -17.32 -0.03
C LYS A 134 -14.63 -17.44 0.99
N LEU A 135 -14.15 -16.30 1.49
CA LEU A 135 -13.14 -16.26 2.54
C LEU A 135 -13.67 -16.83 3.87
N PRO A 136 -12.78 -17.37 4.72
CA PRO A 136 -13.18 -17.79 6.07
C PRO A 136 -13.79 -16.63 6.88
N PRO A 137 -14.71 -16.89 7.82
CA PRO A 137 -15.34 -15.82 8.62
C PRO A 137 -14.36 -14.99 9.47
N ALA A 138 -13.19 -15.56 9.80
CA ALA A 138 -12.12 -14.86 10.55
C ALA A 138 -11.10 -14.16 9.65
N ALA A 139 -11.27 -14.17 8.32
CA ALA A 139 -10.35 -13.55 7.38
C ALA A 139 -10.20 -12.06 7.64
N THR A 140 -9.00 -11.57 7.48
CA THR A 140 -8.62 -10.15 7.62
C THR A 140 -8.59 -9.46 6.27
N TYR A 141 -8.40 -8.12 6.26
CA TYR A 141 -8.14 -7.40 5.01
C TYR A 141 -6.89 -7.95 4.30
N ILE A 142 -5.84 -8.31 5.04
CA ILE A 142 -4.63 -8.90 4.44
C ILE A 142 -4.95 -10.24 3.77
N ASP A 143 -5.79 -11.07 4.37
CA ASP A 143 -6.21 -12.34 3.73
C ASP A 143 -6.97 -12.08 2.42
N ALA A 144 -7.79 -11.03 2.36
CA ALA A 144 -8.44 -10.61 1.13
C ALA A 144 -7.42 -10.09 0.10
N LEU A 145 -6.45 -9.28 0.51
CA LEU A 145 -5.40 -8.75 -0.40
C LEU A 145 -4.46 -9.85 -0.93
N ARG A 146 -4.28 -10.93 -0.20
CA ARG A 146 -3.54 -12.13 -0.69
C ARG A 146 -4.26 -12.82 -1.86
N GLU A 147 -5.54 -12.58 -2.07
CA GLU A 147 -6.30 -13.10 -3.22
C GLU A 147 -6.08 -12.29 -4.51
N ILE A 148 -5.43 -11.12 -4.44
CA ILE A 148 -5.09 -10.30 -5.61
C ILE A 148 -4.19 -11.09 -6.54
N PRO A 149 -4.52 -11.19 -7.84
CA PRO A 149 -3.64 -11.85 -8.81
C PRO A 149 -2.26 -11.21 -8.88
N GLY A 150 -1.21 -12.02 -8.73
CA GLY A 150 0.16 -11.54 -8.69
C GLY A 150 0.60 -10.95 -7.35
N SER A 151 -0.24 -11.04 -6.32
CA SER A 151 0.16 -10.65 -4.96
C SER A 151 0.94 -11.75 -4.27
N PHE A 152 1.88 -11.34 -3.44
CA PHE A 152 2.59 -12.20 -2.53
C PHE A 152 2.79 -11.52 -1.17
N TYR A 153 2.42 -12.20 -0.09
CA TYR A 153 2.58 -11.72 1.28
C TYR A 153 3.74 -12.46 1.96
N LYS A 154 4.80 -11.74 2.27
CA LYS A 154 5.96 -12.25 3.01
C LYS A 154 5.75 -12.05 4.50
N VAL A 155 5.45 -13.13 5.21
CA VAL A 155 5.24 -13.12 6.66
C VAL A 155 6.50 -12.65 7.39
N SER A 156 7.67 -13.10 6.94
CA SER A 156 8.97 -12.72 7.53
C SER A 156 9.27 -11.23 7.50
N GLU A 157 8.77 -10.52 6.50
CA GLU A 157 8.99 -9.08 6.30
C GLU A 157 7.76 -8.25 6.66
N ASN A 158 6.62 -8.90 6.93
CA ASN A 158 5.31 -8.28 7.12
C ASN A 158 4.95 -7.35 5.94
N THR A 159 5.21 -7.80 4.70
CA THR A 159 5.01 -7.03 3.48
C THR A 159 4.15 -7.78 2.45
N LEU A 160 3.35 -7.02 1.71
CA LEU A 160 2.64 -7.50 0.52
C LEU A 160 3.25 -6.83 -0.70
N THR A 161 3.55 -7.63 -1.72
CA THR A 161 3.92 -7.12 -3.04
C THR A 161 2.88 -7.52 -4.07
N VAL A 162 2.76 -6.74 -5.13
CA VAL A 162 2.00 -7.10 -6.33
C VAL A 162 2.94 -6.99 -7.52
N LEU A 163 3.04 -8.05 -8.31
CA LEU A 163 4.02 -8.19 -9.39
C LEU A 163 5.47 -7.92 -8.91
N ASN A 164 5.79 -8.41 -7.70
CA ASN A 164 7.08 -8.21 -7.01
C ASN A 164 7.46 -6.73 -6.76
N LYS A 165 6.50 -5.82 -6.82
CA LYS A 165 6.69 -4.40 -6.45
C LYS A 165 5.93 -4.09 -5.15
N PRO A 166 6.44 -3.17 -4.32
CA PRO A 166 5.68 -2.64 -3.20
C PRO A 166 4.38 -2.00 -3.68
N VAL A 167 3.38 -1.92 -2.82
CA VAL A 167 2.02 -1.48 -3.15
C VAL A 167 1.67 -0.22 -2.39
N LEU A 168 1.13 0.80 -3.08
CA LEU A 168 0.43 1.90 -2.43
C LEU A 168 -0.98 1.44 -2.09
N VAL A 169 -1.33 1.40 -0.81
CA VAL A 169 -2.67 1.04 -0.36
C VAL A 169 -3.51 2.28 -0.15
N LEU A 170 -4.69 2.26 -0.75
CA LEU A 170 -5.73 3.27 -0.52
C LEU A 170 -6.87 2.65 0.29
N LEU A 171 -7.47 3.42 1.17
CA LEU A 171 -8.71 3.08 1.85
C LEU A 171 -9.80 4.08 1.42
N ASN A 172 -10.82 3.60 0.71
CA ASN A 172 -11.89 4.43 0.11
C ASN A 172 -11.36 5.58 -0.79
N GLY A 173 -10.26 5.32 -1.53
CA GLY A 173 -9.61 6.28 -2.41
C GLY A 173 -8.54 7.15 -1.76
N ARG A 174 -8.40 7.14 -0.43
CA ARG A 174 -7.38 7.87 0.33
C ARG A 174 -6.10 7.05 0.48
N PRO A 175 -4.93 7.57 0.12
CA PRO A 175 -3.66 6.86 0.31
C PRO A 175 -3.29 6.73 1.79
N LEU A 176 -2.86 5.53 2.18
CA LEU A 176 -2.25 5.28 3.49
C LEU A 176 -0.75 5.56 3.37
N ARG A 177 -0.32 6.75 3.77
CA ARG A 177 1.07 7.25 3.60
C ARG A 177 1.97 6.77 4.75
N VAL A 178 2.05 5.46 4.94
CA VAL A 178 2.84 4.81 5.98
C VAL A 178 3.58 3.60 5.41
N SER A 179 4.59 3.08 6.11
CA SER A 179 5.31 1.90 5.64
C SER A 179 4.36 0.70 5.48
N PHE A 180 4.66 -0.19 4.54
CA PHE A 180 3.77 -1.31 4.29
C PHE A 180 3.63 -2.23 5.50
N SER A 181 4.67 -2.41 6.31
CA SER A 181 4.59 -3.19 7.54
C SER A 181 3.59 -2.60 8.54
N GLN A 182 3.51 -1.26 8.62
CA GLN A 182 2.53 -0.55 9.44
C GLN A 182 1.11 -0.68 8.87
N ILE A 183 0.96 -0.56 7.54
CA ILE A 183 -0.33 -0.84 6.86
C ILE A 183 -0.80 -2.25 7.17
N THR A 184 0.09 -3.23 7.10
CA THR A 184 -0.25 -4.63 7.40
C THR A 184 -0.71 -4.79 8.84
N ASP A 185 -0.03 -4.14 9.78
CA ASP A 185 -0.43 -4.14 11.19
C ASP A 185 -1.83 -3.56 11.41
N MET A 186 -2.18 -2.50 10.70
CA MET A 186 -3.52 -1.91 10.71
C MET A 186 -4.56 -2.84 10.07
N LEU A 187 -4.28 -3.34 8.87
CA LEU A 187 -5.23 -4.12 8.07
C LEU A 187 -5.46 -5.54 8.61
N GLN A 188 -4.53 -6.12 9.37
CA GLN A 188 -4.73 -7.40 10.05
C GLN A 188 -5.75 -7.32 11.19
N GLY A 189 -6.01 -6.12 11.72
CA GLY A 189 -7.06 -5.88 12.71
C GLY A 189 -8.47 -5.85 12.11
N GLU A 190 -8.62 -5.62 10.81
CA GLU A 190 -9.91 -5.44 10.12
C GLU A 190 -10.40 -6.76 9.51
N LYS A 191 -11.73 -6.93 9.40
CA LYS A 191 -12.36 -8.15 8.86
C LYS A 191 -12.58 -8.04 7.36
N ALA A 192 -12.19 -9.05 6.58
CA ALA A 192 -12.42 -9.10 5.14
C ALA A 192 -13.90 -8.92 4.74
N GLU A 193 -14.81 -9.33 5.61
CA GLU A 193 -16.26 -9.16 5.38
C GLU A 193 -16.72 -7.69 5.32
N ASP A 194 -15.92 -6.75 5.83
CA ASP A 194 -16.19 -5.32 5.79
C ASP A 194 -15.78 -4.69 4.45
N ILE A 195 -15.05 -5.41 3.62
CA ILE A 195 -14.69 -4.96 2.27
C ILE A 195 -15.88 -5.20 1.33
N ALA A 196 -16.23 -4.19 0.54
CA ALA A 196 -17.17 -4.32 -0.58
C ALA A 196 -16.45 -4.84 -1.82
N GLU A 197 -15.39 -4.14 -2.23
CA GLU A 197 -14.54 -4.52 -3.36
C GLU A 197 -13.09 -4.06 -3.14
N VAL A 198 -12.17 -4.67 -3.87
CA VAL A 198 -10.78 -4.20 -3.97
C VAL A 198 -10.51 -3.84 -5.43
N GLU A 199 -10.03 -2.63 -5.67
CA GLU A 199 -9.61 -2.16 -6.98
C GLU A 199 -8.08 -2.24 -7.09
N ILE A 200 -7.57 -2.91 -8.10
CA ILE A 200 -6.14 -3.11 -8.33
C ILE A 200 -5.74 -2.37 -9.59
N MET A 201 -4.89 -1.39 -9.47
CA MET A 201 -4.24 -0.67 -10.56
C MET A 201 -2.79 -1.15 -10.63
N TYR A 202 -2.48 -1.98 -11.62
CA TYR A 202 -1.14 -2.56 -11.78
C TYR A 202 -0.11 -1.53 -12.26
N GLU A 203 -0.56 -0.38 -12.72
CA GLU A 203 0.25 0.77 -13.08
C GLU A 203 -0.10 1.94 -12.16
N THR A 204 0.88 2.78 -11.91
CA THR A 204 0.67 3.97 -11.08
C THR A 204 -0.29 4.93 -11.78
N PRO A 205 -1.45 5.24 -11.19
CA PRO A 205 -2.32 6.27 -11.75
C PRO A 205 -1.61 7.63 -11.81
N PRO A 206 -1.86 8.45 -12.85
CA PRO A 206 -1.19 9.74 -13.04
C PRO A 206 -1.28 10.70 -11.85
N ARG A 207 -2.37 10.63 -11.07
CA ARG A 207 -2.52 11.42 -9.84
C ARG A 207 -1.46 11.14 -8.77
N PHE A 208 -0.80 9.98 -8.82
CA PHE A 208 0.30 9.61 -7.92
C PHE A 208 1.67 9.68 -8.59
N ALA A 209 1.72 10.09 -9.87
CA ALA A 209 2.97 10.19 -10.61
C ALA A 209 3.92 11.23 -9.98
N GLY A 210 5.14 10.79 -9.67
CA GLY A 210 6.14 11.59 -8.94
C GLY A 210 6.11 11.41 -7.42
N GLU A 211 5.05 10.79 -6.86
CA GLU A 211 4.97 10.41 -5.44
C GLU A 211 5.15 8.91 -5.25
N TRP A 212 4.74 8.12 -6.24
CA TRP A 212 4.75 6.65 -6.19
C TRP A 212 5.12 6.06 -7.55
N ASP A 213 5.87 4.96 -7.55
CA ASP A 213 6.13 4.11 -8.72
C ASP A 213 5.86 2.65 -8.37
N GLY A 214 4.69 2.16 -8.75
CA GLY A 214 4.28 0.79 -8.49
C GLY A 214 2.77 0.60 -8.51
N PRO A 215 2.29 -0.63 -8.27
CA PRO A 215 0.87 -0.93 -8.18
C PRO A 215 0.17 -0.16 -7.08
N VAL A 216 -1.11 0.14 -7.29
CA VAL A 216 -1.98 0.79 -6.31
C VAL A 216 -3.17 -0.12 -6.03
N VAL A 217 -3.47 -0.35 -4.76
CA VAL A 217 -4.60 -1.16 -4.31
C VAL A 217 -5.53 -0.31 -3.49
N ASN A 218 -6.77 -0.14 -3.95
CA ASN A 218 -7.80 0.61 -3.27
C ASN A 218 -8.80 -0.35 -2.61
N ILE A 219 -8.86 -0.34 -1.30
CA ILE A 219 -9.82 -1.10 -0.50
C ILE A 219 -11.07 -0.24 -0.34
N ILE A 220 -12.20 -0.69 -0.90
CA ILE A 220 -13.49 -0.04 -0.75
C ILE A 220 -14.29 -0.79 0.29
N THR A 221 -14.65 -0.10 1.37
CA THR A 221 -15.41 -0.69 2.46
C THR A 221 -16.91 -0.59 2.23
N LYS A 222 -17.67 -1.49 2.88
CA LYS A 222 -19.15 -1.42 2.91
C LYS A 222 -19.59 -0.17 3.67
N LYS A 223 -20.75 0.39 3.32
CA LYS A 223 -21.30 1.57 4.02
C LYS A 223 -21.67 1.29 5.49
N ASN A 224 -22.15 0.08 5.80
CA ASN A 224 -22.61 -0.30 7.14
C ASN A 224 -21.56 -1.14 7.86
N LEU A 225 -20.51 -0.49 8.33
CA LEU A 225 -19.46 -1.14 9.12
C LEU A 225 -19.90 -1.35 10.57
N ALA A 226 -19.37 -2.40 11.20
CA ALA A 226 -19.60 -2.64 12.62
C ALA A 226 -19.00 -1.49 13.47
N THR A 227 -19.77 -1.02 14.46
CA THR A 227 -19.38 0.07 15.37
C THR A 227 -18.79 -0.49 16.66
N GLY A 228 -17.89 0.23 17.29
CA GLY A 228 -17.31 -0.13 18.58
C GLY A 228 -15.81 0.15 18.68
N PHE A 229 -15.23 -0.36 19.74
CA PHE A 229 -13.80 -0.27 20.04
C PHE A 229 -13.14 -1.62 19.81
N TYR A 230 -12.04 -1.66 19.04
CA TYR A 230 -11.26 -2.86 18.77
C TYR A 230 -9.80 -2.51 18.51
N GLY A 231 -8.92 -3.50 18.57
CA GLY A 231 -7.51 -3.24 18.35
C GLY A 231 -6.64 -4.47 18.37
N SER A 232 -5.33 -4.24 18.32
CA SER A 232 -4.33 -5.30 18.43
C SER A 232 -3.05 -4.79 19.11
N VAL A 233 -2.36 -5.71 19.77
CA VAL A 233 -1.02 -5.53 20.28
C VAL A 233 -0.10 -6.59 19.65
N SER A 234 1.10 -6.20 19.25
CA SER A 234 2.08 -7.14 18.73
C SER A 234 3.47 -6.91 19.31
N GLY A 235 4.28 -7.97 19.33
CA GLY A 235 5.68 -7.94 19.71
C GLY A 235 6.49 -8.89 18.84
N ASP A 236 7.67 -8.42 18.43
CA ASP A 236 8.65 -9.20 17.66
C ASP A 236 9.99 -9.19 18.39
N LEU A 237 10.66 -10.34 18.40
CA LEU A 237 12.06 -10.47 18.84
C LEU A 237 12.89 -10.95 17.65
N GLN A 238 14.01 -10.30 17.40
CA GLN A 238 14.93 -10.64 16.33
C GLN A 238 16.26 -11.07 16.93
N LEU A 239 16.60 -12.35 16.78
CA LEU A 239 17.85 -12.94 17.21
C LEU A 239 18.86 -12.82 16.06
N ARG A 240 19.81 -11.90 16.20
CA ARG A 240 21.01 -11.71 15.38
C ARG A 240 22.23 -11.85 16.28
N LYS A 241 23.39 -11.37 15.87
CA LYS A 241 24.52 -11.15 16.78
C LYS A 241 24.10 -10.28 17.99
N ARG A 242 23.22 -9.32 17.76
CA ARG A 242 22.60 -8.46 18.78
C ARG A 242 21.08 -8.61 18.76
N LEU A 243 20.47 -8.61 19.94
CA LEU A 243 19.02 -8.78 20.08
C LEU A 243 18.27 -7.51 19.67
N GLY A 244 17.43 -7.60 18.67
CA GLY A 244 16.45 -6.58 18.28
C GLY A 244 15.06 -6.89 18.82
N ALA A 245 14.25 -5.84 19.00
CA ALA A 245 12.87 -5.95 19.47
C ALA A 245 11.97 -4.91 18.82
N ARG A 246 10.74 -5.29 18.52
CA ARG A 246 9.70 -4.38 18.04
C ARG A 246 8.42 -4.61 18.81
N SER A 247 7.69 -3.55 19.08
CA SER A 247 6.34 -3.59 19.66
C SER A 247 5.41 -2.65 18.91
N SER A 248 4.12 -3.01 18.82
CA SER A 248 3.11 -2.11 18.25
C SER A 248 1.76 -2.24 18.94
N LEU A 249 1.01 -1.13 18.95
CA LEU A 249 -0.35 -1.01 19.45
C LEU A 249 -1.20 -0.36 18.37
N ASN A 250 -2.29 -1.00 18.00
CA ASN A 250 -3.30 -0.48 17.08
C ASN A 250 -4.64 -0.42 17.79
N LEU A 251 -5.25 0.75 17.86
CA LEU A 251 -6.56 1.00 18.47
C LEU A 251 -7.47 1.66 17.44
N ASN A 252 -8.71 1.19 17.37
CA ASN A 252 -9.73 1.74 16.49
C ASN A 252 -11.01 1.97 17.27
N PHE A 253 -11.62 3.12 17.06
CA PHE A 253 -12.94 3.47 17.57
C PHE A 253 -13.82 3.93 16.43
N ARG A 254 -14.88 3.16 16.16
CA ARG A 254 -15.79 3.39 15.05
C ARG A 254 -17.20 3.66 15.53
N THR A 255 -17.78 4.74 15.03
CA THR A 255 -19.21 5.07 15.16
C THR A 255 -19.89 4.97 13.79
N LEU A 256 -21.17 5.33 13.69
CA LEU A 256 -21.88 5.41 12.41
C LEU A 256 -21.30 6.48 11.46
N LYS A 257 -20.73 7.55 12.01
CA LYS A 257 -20.23 8.69 11.23
C LYS A 257 -18.74 8.92 11.34
N THR A 258 -18.08 8.29 12.28
CA THR A 258 -16.64 8.52 12.51
C THR A 258 -15.87 7.22 12.61
N ASN A 259 -14.65 7.22 12.12
CA ASN A 259 -13.66 6.17 12.32
C ASN A 259 -12.36 6.80 12.79
N THR A 260 -12.05 6.68 14.08
CA THR A 260 -10.85 7.21 14.69
C THR A 260 -9.88 6.06 14.99
N TYR A 261 -8.62 6.26 14.69
CA TYR A 261 -7.59 5.26 14.95
C TYR A 261 -6.34 5.86 15.57
N LEU A 262 -5.62 5.02 16.31
CA LEU A 262 -4.31 5.30 16.87
C LEU A 262 -3.42 4.10 16.63
N TYR A 263 -2.28 4.31 15.98
CA TYR A 263 -1.22 3.33 15.82
C TYR A 263 0.07 3.87 16.44
N LEU A 264 0.67 3.09 17.32
CA LEU A 264 1.96 3.35 17.94
C LEU A 264 2.89 2.17 17.67
N SER A 265 4.15 2.43 17.34
CA SER A 265 5.15 1.39 17.33
C SER A 265 6.50 1.90 17.80
N GLN A 266 7.27 0.98 18.39
CA GLN A 266 8.67 1.16 18.76
C GLN A 266 9.48 0.02 18.16
N ASN A 267 10.66 0.33 17.60
CA ASN A 267 11.55 -0.64 16.99
C ASN A 267 13.00 -0.37 17.43
N TYR A 268 13.55 -1.30 18.18
CA TYR A 268 14.98 -1.33 18.51
C TYR A 268 15.66 -2.35 17.61
N ASN A 269 16.57 -1.88 16.74
CA ASN A 269 17.19 -2.68 15.69
C ASN A 269 18.71 -2.49 15.65
N PRO A 270 19.44 -3.05 16.62
CA PRO A 270 20.88 -2.98 16.63
C PRO A 270 21.48 -3.85 15.51
N ARG A 271 22.53 -3.35 14.86
CA ARG A 271 23.21 -4.04 13.74
C ARG A 271 24.71 -3.99 13.89
N GLU A 272 25.37 -5.01 13.34
CA GLU A 272 26.79 -5.01 13.07
C GLU A 272 26.97 -5.24 11.57
N TYR A 273 27.81 -4.44 10.95
CA TYR A 273 28.18 -4.64 9.56
C TYR A 273 29.64 -4.26 9.35
N SER A 274 30.25 -4.80 8.28
CA SER A 274 31.64 -4.52 7.95
C SER A 274 31.70 -4.05 6.50
N TYR A 275 32.50 -3.07 6.26
CA TYR A 275 32.78 -2.51 4.94
C TYR A 275 34.26 -2.68 4.64
N ARG A 276 34.59 -3.18 3.45
CA ARG A 276 35.95 -3.29 2.96
C ARG A 276 36.02 -2.65 1.59
N TYR A 277 37.06 -1.90 1.34
CA TYR A 277 37.23 -1.20 0.09
C TYR A 277 38.70 -1.24 -0.33
N TRP A 278 38.97 -1.52 -1.62
CA TRP A 278 40.28 -1.58 -2.20
C TRP A 278 40.30 -0.77 -3.49
N GLN A 279 41.43 -0.03 -3.71
CA GLN A 279 41.77 0.52 -5.00
C GLN A 279 43.19 0.03 -5.35
N TYR A 280 43.36 -0.41 -6.58
CA TYR A 280 44.67 -0.80 -7.11
C TYR A 280 44.72 -0.54 -8.60
N ARG A 281 45.94 -0.28 -9.13
CA ARG A 281 46.12 -0.18 -10.56
C ARG A 281 46.09 -1.56 -11.20
N GLU A 282 45.86 -1.64 -12.51
CA GLU A 282 45.86 -2.91 -13.23
C GLU A 282 47.20 -3.69 -13.12
N ASN A 283 48.32 -2.97 -12.89
CA ASN A 283 49.62 -3.59 -12.61
C ASN A 283 49.75 -4.20 -11.23
N GLY A 284 48.76 -4.05 -10.34
CA GLY A 284 48.69 -4.60 -8.98
C GLY A 284 49.15 -3.63 -7.88
N ASP A 285 49.58 -2.41 -8.20
CA ASP A 285 49.97 -1.41 -7.20
C ASP A 285 48.76 -0.97 -6.37
N THR A 286 48.77 -1.17 -5.07
CA THR A 286 47.69 -0.76 -4.16
C THR A 286 47.75 0.76 -3.94
N LEU A 287 46.67 1.43 -4.28
CA LEU A 287 46.46 2.85 -4.05
C LEU A 287 45.80 3.11 -2.70
N MET A 288 44.72 2.35 -2.37
CA MET A 288 43.97 2.52 -1.13
C MET A 288 43.38 1.20 -0.65
N ARG A 289 43.32 1.03 0.66
CA ARG A 289 42.58 -0.03 1.35
C ARG A 289 41.90 0.54 2.57
N ARG A 290 40.60 0.25 2.71
CA ARG A 290 39.80 0.63 3.88
C ARG A 290 39.08 -0.60 4.42
N GLU A 291 39.09 -0.77 5.74
CA GLU A 291 38.35 -1.82 6.45
C GLU A 291 37.65 -1.16 7.64
N ALA A 292 36.34 -1.11 7.63
CA ALA A 292 35.53 -0.53 8.68
C ALA A 292 34.61 -1.56 9.31
N ASN A 293 34.47 -1.56 10.62
CA ASN A 293 33.49 -2.31 11.38
C ASN A 293 32.56 -1.34 12.08
N HIS A 294 31.29 -1.54 11.86
CA HIS A 294 30.21 -0.69 12.35
C HIS A 294 29.39 -1.40 13.40
N THR A 295 29.06 -0.68 14.47
CA THR A 295 28.12 -1.12 15.50
C THR A 295 27.06 -0.05 15.67
N SER A 296 25.92 -0.24 15.01
CA SER A 296 24.79 0.69 15.00
C SER A 296 23.73 0.29 16.03
N ASN A 297 23.14 1.29 16.69
CA ASN A 297 22.02 1.19 17.62
C ASN A 297 20.88 2.10 17.13
N MET A 298 19.94 1.53 16.41
CA MET A 298 18.80 2.27 15.89
C MET A 298 17.56 2.08 16.77
N ASN A 299 16.97 3.17 17.22
CA ASN A 299 15.67 3.22 17.91
C ASN A 299 14.71 4.07 17.09
N SER A 300 13.58 3.49 16.69
CA SER A 300 12.53 4.18 15.94
C SER A 300 11.25 4.20 16.76
N TYR A 301 10.57 5.34 16.79
CA TYR A 301 9.26 5.53 17.41
C TYR A 301 8.32 6.12 16.37
N TYR A 302 7.18 5.50 16.22
CA TYR A 302 6.22 5.89 15.23
C TYR A 302 4.84 6.07 15.84
N LEU A 303 4.18 7.18 15.51
CA LEU A 303 2.81 7.53 15.86
C LEU A 303 2.02 7.80 14.58
N ASN A 304 0.86 7.18 14.41
CA ASN A 304 -0.10 7.56 13.39
C ASN A 304 -1.50 7.59 14.01
N THR A 305 -2.18 8.72 13.91
CA THR A 305 -3.53 8.90 14.42
C THR A 305 -4.36 9.71 13.45
N GLY A 306 -5.63 9.42 13.37
CA GLY A 306 -6.52 10.17 12.50
C GLY A 306 -7.98 9.85 12.75
N THR A 307 -8.84 10.64 12.10
CA THR A 307 -10.28 10.46 12.15
C THR A 307 -10.89 10.73 10.78
N GLY A 308 -11.68 9.77 10.30
CA GLY A 308 -12.54 9.93 9.15
C GLY A 308 -13.95 10.27 9.61
N ILE A 309 -14.56 11.27 9.00
CA ILE A 309 -15.89 11.78 9.32
C ILE A 309 -16.76 11.70 8.06
N GLN A 310 -17.86 10.97 8.14
CA GLN A 310 -18.90 10.96 7.11
C GLN A 310 -20.01 11.92 7.54
N PHE A 311 -20.07 13.09 6.91
CA PHE A 311 -21.11 14.08 7.24
C PHE A 311 -22.48 13.62 6.77
N ASP A 312 -22.55 13.17 5.51
CA ASP A 312 -23.71 12.63 4.84
C ASP A 312 -23.27 11.65 3.71
N ASP A 313 -24.17 11.16 2.87
CA ASP A 313 -23.87 10.19 1.80
C ASP A 313 -22.91 10.74 0.73
N ASN A 314 -22.79 12.05 0.62
CA ASN A 314 -22.02 12.74 -0.40
C ASN A 314 -20.71 13.35 0.10
N ASN A 315 -20.59 13.61 1.41
CA ASN A 315 -19.50 14.40 1.97
C ASN A 315 -18.73 13.62 3.03
N SER A 316 -17.43 13.50 2.85
CA SER A 316 -16.51 12.92 3.83
C SER A 316 -15.26 13.77 4.01
N LEU A 317 -14.73 13.75 5.21
CA LEU A 317 -13.50 14.43 5.62
C LEU A 317 -12.63 13.46 6.41
N ASP A 318 -11.36 13.35 6.04
CA ASP A 318 -10.35 12.64 6.80
C ASP A 318 -9.28 13.62 7.27
N ILE A 319 -8.89 13.52 8.53
CA ILE A 319 -7.80 14.29 9.15
C ILE A 319 -6.83 13.27 9.74
N ASN A 320 -5.55 13.42 9.43
CA ASN A 320 -4.53 12.49 9.86
C ASN A 320 -3.28 13.22 10.35
N PHE A 321 -2.62 12.66 11.36
CA PHE A 321 -1.33 13.10 11.87
C PHE A 321 -0.40 11.93 12.04
N LEU A 322 0.85 12.12 11.63
CA LEU A 322 1.90 11.12 11.69
C LEU A 322 3.16 11.74 12.27
N GLY A 323 3.81 11.06 13.19
CA GLY A 323 5.13 11.37 13.72
C GLY A 323 6.06 10.17 13.62
N ASP A 324 7.27 10.40 13.10
CA ASP A 324 8.32 9.40 12.98
C ASP A 324 9.61 9.95 13.58
N LEU A 325 10.18 9.23 14.53
CA LEU A 325 11.37 9.61 15.27
C LEU A 325 12.37 8.47 15.21
N ASP A 326 13.48 8.69 14.53
CA ASP A 326 14.59 7.74 14.41
C ASP A 326 15.83 8.28 15.13
N PHE A 327 16.42 7.46 15.95
CA PHE A 327 17.68 7.76 16.67
C PHE A 327 18.68 6.66 16.34
N ASP A 328 19.68 6.98 15.54
CA ASP A 328 20.75 6.06 15.16
C ASP A 328 22.10 6.54 15.67
N HIS A 329 22.78 5.66 16.42
CA HIS A 329 24.11 5.89 16.93
C HIS A 329 25.01 4.76 16.43
N ASP A 330 26.04 5.11 15.68
CA ASP A 330 26.99 4.19 15.08
C ASP A 330 28.41 4.43 15.64
N ASN A 331 29.05 3.36 16.08
CA ASN A 331 30.49 3.36 16.41
C ASN A 331 31.22 2.65 15.28
N ILE A 332 32.21 3.31 14.74
CA ILE A 332 32.96 2.86 13.56
C ILE A 332 34.40 2.71 13.97
N ASP A 333 34.98 1.53 13.72
CA ASP A 333 36.40 1.23 13.87
C ASP A 333 36.97 0.94 12.48
N GLU A 334 37.83 1.82 11.98
CA GLU A 334 38.27 1.81 10.57
C GLU A 334 39.80 1.85 10.47
N TYR A 335 40.33 1.00 9.60
CA TYR A 335 41.74 0.98 9.19
C TYR A 335 41.84 1.42 7.72
N ILE A 336 42.62 2.47 7.49
CA ILE A 336 42.88 3.05 6.17
C ILE A 336 44.35 2.92 5.85
N LEU A 337 44.66 2.37 4.69
CA LEU A 337 46.00 2.42 4.09
C LEU A 337 45.85 3.23 2.79
N ASP A 338 46.43 4.43 2.76
CA ASP A 338 46.47 5.31 1.59
C ASP A 338 47.92 5.52 1.15
N ARG A 339 48.29 4.96 -0.01
CA ARG A 339 49.62 5.11 -0.63
C ARG A 339 50.77 4.91 0.38
N GLY A 340 50.66 3.89 1.22
CA GLY A 340 51.67 3.54 2.25
C GLY A 340 51.48 4.26 3.57
N THR A 341 50.62 5.25 3.70
CA THR A 341 50.24 5.88 4.97
C THR A 341 49.15 5.07 5.64
N ALA A 342 49.40 4.58 6.83
CA ALA A 342 48.38 3.83 7.58
C ALA A 342 47.75 4.72 8.66
N ILE A 343 46.42 4.69 8.71
CA ILE A 343 45.58 5.48 9.62
C ILE A 343 44.63 4.51 10.31
N HIS A 344 44.54 4.60 11.63
CA HIS A 344 43.46 3.96 12.39
C HIS A 344 42.47 5.02 12.85
N SER A 345 41.22 4.90 12.42
CA SER A 345 40.15 5.82 12.79
C SER A 345 39.16 5.17 13.76
N THR A 346 38.76 5.93 14.76
CA THR A 346 37.61 5.58 15.61
C THR A 346 36.59 6.72 15.56
N ASP A 347 35.41 6.42 15.07
CA ASP A 347 34.39 7.40 14.82
C ASP A 347 33.12 7.09 15.63
N THR A 348 32.48 8.14 16.10
CA THR A 348 31.12 8.08 16.66
C THR A 348 30.21 8.92 15.79
N ALA A 349 29.27 8.26 15.14
CA ALA A 349 28.28 8.90 14.29
C ALA A 349 26.92 8.93 14.99
N ARG A 350 26.23 10.04 14.85
CA ARG A 350 24.85 10.23 15.33
C ARG A 350 23.99 10.70 14.17
N ASN A 351 22.81 10.09 14.02
CA ASN A 351 21.84 10.50 13.02
C ASN A 351 20.43 10.43 13.62
N ASP A 352 19.93 11.56 14.11
CA ASP A 352 18.61 11.68 14.72
C ASP A 352 17.66 12.34 13.71
N SER A 353 16.66 11.60 13.24
CA SER A 353 15.63 12.08 12.32
C SER A 353 14.30 12.23 13.04
N ARG A 354 13.60 13.31 12.76
CA ARG A 354 12.25 13.59 13.28
C ARG A 354 11.41 14.14 12.15
N SER A 355 10.33 13.43 11.85
CA SER A 355 9.43 13.79 10.77
C SER A 355 8.00 13.85 11.28
N TYR A 356 7.29 14.89 10.91
CA TYR A 356 5.91 15.13 11.30
C TYR A 356 5.10 15.45 10.05
N TRP A 357 3.92 14.81 9.89
CA TRP A 357 3.01 15.04 8.78
C TRP A 357 1.60 15.27 9.32
N GLY A 358 0.92 16.24 8.75
CA GLY A 358 -0.52 16.42 8.89
C GLY A 358 -1.17 16.42 7.52
N ASP A 359 -2.24 15.66 7.32
CA ASP A 359 -3.00 15.68 6.08
C ASP A 359 -4.50 15.83 6.33
N ILE A 360 -5.14 16.50 5.38
CA ILE A 360 -6.60 16.69 5.32
C ILE A 360 -7.04 16.22 3.94
N TYR A 361 -7.99 15.31 3.89
CA TYR A 361 -8.57 14.81 2.65
C TYR A 361 -10.09 14.98 2.69
N TYR A 362 -10.64 15.72 1.73
CA TYR A 362 -12.08 15.93 1.57
C TYR A 362 -12.57 15.31 0.26
N LYS A 363 -13.71 14.64 0.31
CA LYS A 363 -14.38 14.09 -0.88
C LYS A 363 -15.84 14.53 -0.91
N HIS A 364 -16.27 15.02 -2.08
CA HIS A 364 -17.65 15.33 -2.38
C HIS A 364 -18.15 14.54 -3.59
N ASN A 365 -19.23 13.77 -3.44
CA ASN A 365 -19.93 13.10 -4.54
C ASN A 365 -21.11 13.96 -5.00
N PHE A 366 -21.28 14.16 -6.31
CA PHE A 366 -22.39 14.90 -6.89
C PHE A 366 -23.65 14.01 -7.04
N ASN A 367 -24.15 13.45 -5.92
CA ASN A 367 -25.26 12.47 -5.88
C ASN A 367 -25.05 11.20 -6.73
N ASP A 368 -23.85 10.95 -7.17
CA ASP A 368 -23.42 9.80 -7.96
C ASP A 368 -22.00 9.40 -7.52
N PRO A 369 -21.76 8.19 -7.00
CA PRO A 369 -20.45 7.75 -6.58
C PRO A 369 -19.38 7.74 -7.70
N LYS A 370 -19.83 7.80 -8.96
CA LYS A 370 -18.98 7.90 -10.16
C LYS A 370 -18.70 9.35 -10.59
N HIS A 371 -19.26 10.32 -9.87
CA HIS A 371 -19.08 11.74 -10.13
C HIS A 371 -18.69 12.45 -8.84
N TYR A 372 -17.41 12.77 -8.70
CA TYR A 372 -16.90 13.33 -7.46
C TYR A 372 -15.70 14.26 -7.67
N ILE A 373 -15.46 15.07 -6.67
CA ILE A 373 -14.25 15.87 -6.50
C ILE A 373 -13.57 15.45 -5.19
N THR A 374 -12.23 15.43 -5.20
CA THR A 374 -11.43 15.27 -3.99
C THR A 374 -10.46 16.42 -3.85
N VAL A 375 -10.25 16.87 -2.63
CA VAL A 375 -9.24 17.87 -2.28
C VAL A 375 -8.39 17.31 -1.17
N ASP A 376 -7.09 17.36 -1.36
CA ASP A 376 -6.14 16.91 -0.37
C ASP A 376 -5.12 18.03 -0.08
N ALA A 377 -4.73 18.18 1.17
CA ALA A 377 -3.69 19.10 1.60
C ALA A 377 -2.81 18.41 2.65
N ASN A 378 -1.51 18.51 2.45
CA ASN A 378 -0.51 17.90 3.32
C ASN A 378 0.53 18.95 3.72
N LEU A 379 0.90 18.95 5.00
CA LEU A 379 2.01 19.73 5.53
C LEU A 379 2.94 18.80 6.29
N SER A 380 4.23 18.86 5.98
CA SER A 380 5.24 18.10 6.72
C SER A 380 6.41 18.96 7.19
N ARG A 381 6.97 18.57 8.32
CA ARG A 381 8.20 19.11 8.90
C ARG A 381 9.19 17.98 9.09
N ASN A 382 10.36 18.10 8.46
CA ASN A 382 11.45 17.16 8.59
C ASN A 382 12.63 17.85 9.28
N LEU A 383 13.18 17.18 10.30
CA LEU A 383 14.34 17.64 11.07
C LEU A 383 15.30 16.48 11.16
N ASN A 384 16.54 16.72 10.84
CA ASN A 384 17.61 15.73 11.02
C ASN A 384 18.76 16.41 11.74
N ALA A 385 19.29 15.77 12.77
CA ALA A 385 20.54 16.17 13.43
C ALA A 385 21.56 15.06 13.22
N SER A 386 22.41 15.21 12.21
CA SER A 386 23.51 14.28 11.95
C SER A 386 24.83 14.92 12.29
N GLY A 387 25.77 14.12 12.78
CA GLY A 387 27.11 14.56 13.07
C GLY A 387 28.04 13.40 13.39
N ASN A 388 29.33 13.61 13.20
CA ASN A 388 30.35 12.63 13.47
C ASN A 388 31.45 13.27 14.31
N LEU A 389 32.02 12.49 15.23
CA LEU A 389 33.27 12.81 15.93
C LEU A 389 34.28 11.72 15.56
N ARG A 390 35.41 12.14 14.97
CA ARG A 390 36.42 11.22 14.45
C ARG A 390 37.76 11.49 15.11
N GLN A 391 38.47 10.40 15.47
CA GLN A 391 39.86 10.42 15.90
C GLN A 391 40.66 9.65 14.87
N TYR A 392 41.65 10.29 14.28
CA TYR A 392 42.62 9.64 13.38
C TYR A 392 43.96 9.49 14.03
N ASN A 393 44.44 8.25 14.15
CA ASN A 393 45.76 7.88 14.67
C ASN A 393 46.65 7.51 13.46
N TYR A 394 47.61 8.34 13.16
CA TYR A 394 48.56 8.07 12.11
C TYR A 394 49.71 7.27 12.70
N LEU A 395 50.17 6.21 12.05
CA LEU A 395 51.22 5.32 12.58
C LEU A 395 52.60 5.98 12.85
N LEU A 396 52.78 7.24 12.45
CA LEU A 396 54.00 8.06 12.65
C LEU A 396 53.84 9.11 13.78
N ASP A 397 53.12 8.75 14.85
CA ASP A 397 52.99 9.53 16.10
C ASP A 397 52.12 10.81 16.06
N SER A 398 51.22 10.98 15.12
CA SER A 398 50.27 12.08 15.17
C SER A 398 48.84 11.59 15.37
N VAL A 399 48.11 12.27 16.24
CA VAL A 399 46.68 12.06 16.44
C VAL A 399 45.95 13.35 16.07
N THR A 400 44.96 13.23 15.22
CA THR A 400 44.09 14.37 14.87
C THR A 400 42.65 14.05 15.21
N TYR A 401 41.90 15.10 15.54
CA TYR A 401 40.48 14.99 15.82
C TYR A 401 39.74 15.96 14.93
N ASN A 402 38.63 15.50 14.33
CA ASN A 402 37.72 16.38 13.69
C ASN A 402 36.27 16.00 14.07
N ARG A 403 35.36 16.96 13.87
CA ARG A 403 33.94 16.75 14.00
C ARG A 403 33.22 17.45 12.88
N ASP A 404 32.14 16.84 12.43
CA ASP A 404 31.19 17.48 11.53
C ASP A 404 29.77 17.41 12.09
N ALA A 405 28.97 18.38 11.70
CA ALA A 405 27.54 18.35 11.92
C ALA A 405 26.84 18.79 10.62
N SER A 406 25.75 18.11 10.30
CA SER A 406 24.96 18.40 9.10
C SER A 406 23.47 18.40 9.45
N PRO A 407 23.01 19.30 10.36
CA PRO A 407 21.61 19.42 10.65
C PRO A 407 20.87 19.82 9.37
N TYR A 408 19.76 19.16 9.17
CA TYR A 408 18.86 19.40 8.05
C TYR A 408 17.48 19.75 8.58
N SER A 409 16.86 20.75 8.00
CA SER A 409 15.49 21.10 8.31
C SER A 409 14.69 21.37 7.04
N GLY A 410 13.45 20.89 6.98
CA GLY A 410 12.61 21.08 5.81
C GLY A 410 11.14 21.24 6.12
N TRP A 411 10.50 22.16 5.41
CA TRP A 411 9.06 22.28 5.29
C TRP A 411 8.62 21.82 3.90
N LEU A 412 7.64 20.92 3.86
CA LEU A 412 7.01 20.50 2.62
C LEU A 412 5.51 20.75 2.73
N PHE A 413 4.94 21.41 1.74
CA PHE A 413 3.51 21.62 1.61
C PHE A 413 3.05 21.08 0.27
N SER A 414 1.95 20.36 0.23
CA SER A 414 1.31 19.96 -1.02
C SER A 414 -0.20 20.08 -0.92
N THR A 415 -0.82 20.46 -2.02
CA THR A 415 -2.27 20.44 -2.16
C THR A 415 -2.65 19.98 -3.54
N ARG A 416 -3.77 19.27 -3.64
CA ARG A 416 -4.28 18.72 -4.90
C ARG A 416 -5.79 18.73 -4.90
N ALA A 417 -6.36 19.06 -6.05
CA ALA A 417 -7.79 18.92 -6.32
C ALA A 417 -7.97 18.05 -7.57
N ASP A 418 -8.73 16.96 -7.43
CA ASP A 418 -9.01 16.00 -8.51
C ASP A 418 -10.51 15.93 -8.77
N TYR A 419 -10.89 16.04 -10.03
CA TYR A 419 -12.24 15.83 -10.53
C TYR A 419 -12.32 14.50 -11.27
N THR A 420 -13.36 13.70 -11.01
CA THR A 420 -13.63 12.44 -11.71
C THR A 420 -15.08 12.36 -12.12
N ARG A 421 -15.33 12.02 -13.38
CA ARG A 421 -16.62 11.63 -13.89
C ARG A 421 -16.48 10.35 -14.71
N GLU A 422 -17.24 9.32 -14.33
CA GLU A 422 -17.28 8.03 -15.01
C GLU A 422 -18.69 7.77 -15.54
N TRP A 423 -18.78 7.49 -16.84
CA TRP A 423 -19.96 6.95 -17.52
C TRP A 423 -19.71 5.47 -17.83
N ASP A 424 -20.67 4.80 -18.46
CA ASP A 424 -20.52 3.37 -18.75
C ASP A 424 -19.26 3.05 -19.58
N LYS A 425 -18.99 3.86 -20.61
CA LYS A 425 -17.88 3.65 -21.57
C LYS A 425 -16.79 4.72 -21.53
N ILE A 426 -17.00 5.82 -20.84
CA ILE A 426 -16.06 6.95 -20.83
C ILE A 426 -15.79 7.33 -19.39
N ARG A 427 -14.53 7.57 -19.07
CA ARG A 427 -14.08 8.18 -17.82
C ARG A 427 -13.22 9.40 -18.13
N ILE A 428 -13.55 10.52 -17.51
CA ILE A 428 -12.73 11.72 -17.51
C ILE A 428 -12.22 11.98 -16.10
N GLN A 429 -10.94 12.23 -15.99
CA GLN A 429 -10.31 12.69 -14.76
C GLN A 429 -9.41 13.87 -15.07
N SER A 430 -9.40 14.87 -14.20
CA SER A 430 -8.52 16.02 -14.31
C SER A 430 -8.15 16.50 -12.91
N GLY A 431 -6.98 17.05 -12.77
CA GLY A 431 -6.55 17.54 -11.47
C GLY A 431 -5.47 18.62 -11.59
N LEU A 432 -5.39 19.41 -10.53
CA LEU A 432 -4.35 20.41 -10.32
C LEU A 432 -3.66 20.13 -8.99
N SER A 433 -2.34 20.25 -8.95
CA SER A 433 -1.59 20.17 -7.71
C SER A 433 -0.52 21.24 -7.62
N TYR A 434 -0.22 21.63 -6.39
CA TYR A 434 0.86 22.50 -6.03
C TYR A 434 1.70 21.88 -4.93
N HIS A 435 3.03 21.87 -5.13
CA HIS A 435 4.00 21.41 -4.14
C HIS A 435 4.99 22.50 -3.85
N TYR A 436 5.29 22.73 -2.58
CA TYR A 436 6.30 23.65 -2.09
C TYR A 436 7.26 22.91 -1.17
N SER A 437 8.56 23.13 -1.38
CA SER A 437 9.63 22.65 -0.53
C SER A 437 10.51 23.81 -0.11
N ASP A 438 10.85 23.89 1.16
CA ASP A 438 11.80 24.85 1.75
C ASP A 438 12.73 24.08 2.68
N LEU A 439 13.96 23.90 2.25
CA LEU A 439 14.92 22.96 2.84
C LEU A 439 16.20 23.74 3.17
N GLU A 440 16.72 23.51 4.36
CA GLU A 440 17.98 24.08 4.85
C GLU A 440 18.89 22.97 5.35
N ASN A 441 20.15 23.03 4.97
CA ASN A 441 21.24 22.21 5.50
C ASN A 441 22.35 23.12 5.98
N ASP A 442 22.67 23.04 7.27
CA ASP A 442 23.75 23.79 7.91
C ASP A 442 24.91 22.83 8.19
N PHE A 443 25.80 22.68 7.21
CA PHE A 443 26.96 21.81 7.32
C PHE A 443 28.14 22.55 7.95
N SER A 444 28.63 22.07 9.10
CA SER A 444 29.82 22.55 9.77
C SER A 444 30.87 21.46 9.88
N TYR A 445 32.13 21.84 9.71
CA TYR A 445 33.28 20.96 9.88
C TYR A 445 34.37 21.69 10.69
N GLU A 446 34.88 21.03 11.74
CA GLU A 446 35.83 21.62 12.65
C GLU A 446 36.98 20.64 12.91
N ASN A 447 38.23 21.19 13.01
CA ASN A 447 39.42 20.47 13.40
C ASN A 447 39.85 20.89 14.82
N LEU A 448 40.32 19.95 15.61
CA LEU A 448 40.91 20.23 16.93
C LEU A 448 42.39 20.61 16.75
N ILE A 449 42.69 21.90 16.91
CA ILE A 449 44.03 22.46 16.77
C ILE A 449 44.42 23.08 18.12
N ASP A 450 45.54 22.65 18.72
CA ASP A 450 46.01 23.13 20.02
C ASP A 450 44.96 23.07 21.16
N GLY A 451 44.11 22.03 21.12
CA GLY A 451 43.08 21.81 22.12
C GLY A 451 41.80 22.68 21.92
N VAL A 452 41.72 23.42 20.83
CA VAL A 452 40.56 24.30 20.47
C VAL A 452 39.95 23.83 19.16
N TRP A 453 38.61 23.68 19.14
CA TRP A 453 37.88 23.38 17.91
C TRP A 453 37.87 24.61 16.99
N GLN A 454 38.42 24.48 15.83
CA GLN A 454 38.48 25.53 14.80
C GLN A 454 37.69 25.13 13.57
N PRO A 455 36.74 26.00 13.10
CA PRO A 455 35.98 25.69 11.92
C PRO A 455 36.84 25.73 10.67
N ASP A 456 36.64 24.75 9.79
CA ASP A 456 37.17 24.76 8.44
C ASP A 456 36.19 25.47 7.50
N THR A 457 36.52 26.72 7.19
CA THR A 457 35.66 27.60 6.36
C THR A 457 35.59 27.19 4.90
N LEU A 458 36.53 26.33 4.43
CA LEU A 458 36.52 25.85 3.03
C LEU A 458 35.49 24.75 2.81
N VAL A 459 35.07 24.05 3.88
CA VAL A 459 34.08 22.94 3.80
C VAL A 459 32.78 23.22 4.56
N THR A 460 32.77 24.23 5.44
CA THR A 460 31.55 24.66 6.15
C THR A 460 30.60 25.43 5.23
N ASN A 461 29.31 25.06 5.18
CA ASN A 461 28.33 25.74 4.33
C ASN A 461 26.89 25.65 4.87
N VAL A 462 26.18 26.77 4.77
CA VAL A 462 24.72 26.80 4.89
C VAL A 462 24.11 26.82 3.48
N PHE A 463 23.34 25.76 3.17
CA PHE A 463 22.69 25.63 1.86
C PHE A 463 21.18 25.60 2.02
N ASN A 464 20.50 26.56 1.37
CA ASN A 464 19.06 26.70 1.30
C ASN A 464 18.55 26.28 -0.08
N TYR A 465 17.47 25.49 -0.12
CA TYR A 465 16.84 25.08 -1.36
C TYR A 465 15.32 25.27 -1.29
N LYS A 466 14.81 26.00 -2.26
CA LYS A 466 13.37 26.26 -2.41
C LYS A 466 12.87 25.70 -3.74
N GLU A 467 11.76 25.00 -3.70
CA GLU A 467 11.12 24.47 -4.90
C GLU A 467 9.64 24.74 -4.89
N ASN A 468 9.11 25.17 -6.04
CA ASN A 468 7.68 25.28 -6.33
C ASN A 468 7.38 24.44 -7.56
N THR A 469 6.44 23.52 -7.46
CA THR A 469 5.98 22.68 -8.57
C THR A 469 4.47 22.87 -8.75
N PHE A 470 4.07 23.31 -9.94
CA PHE A 470 2.67 23.35 -10.37
C PHE A 470 2.45 22.24 -11.38
N MET A 471 1.46 21.40 -11.17
CA MET A 471 1.14 20.31 -12.07
C MET A 471 -0.34 20.31 -12.40
N GLY A 472 -0.65 20.14 -13.69
CA GLY A 472 -1.99 19.88 -14.19
C GLY A 472 -2.01 18.55 -14.96
N TYR A 473 -3.10 17.81 -14.86
CA TYR A 473 -3.28 16.61 -15.67
C TYR A 473 -4.71 16.45 -16.17
N PHE A 474 -4.84 15.77 -17.31
CA PHE A 474 -6.10 15.36 -17.91
C PHE A 474 -6.00 13.92 -18.40
N ILE A 475 -7.00 13.10 -18.07
CA ILE A 475 -7.14 11.71 -18.51
C ILE A 475 -8.47 11.55 -19.23
N PHE A 476 -8.41 11.01 -20.42
CA PHE A 476 -9.55 10.53 -21.16
C PHE A 476 -9.42 9.02 -21.37
N ASP A 477 -10.32 8.23 -20.81
CA ASP A 477 -10.35 6.79 -20.91
C ASP A 477 -11.66 6.36 -21.57
N HIS A 478 -11.56 5.60 -22.69
CA HIS A 478 -12.72 5.20 -23.49
C HIS A 478 -12.73 3.69 -23.75
N GLN A 479 -13.77 3.05 -23.30
CA GLN A 479 -14.07 1.65 -23.60
C GLN A 479 -14.92 1.58 -24.87
N VAL A 480 -14.23 1.46 -26.03
CA VAL A 480 -14.88 1.44 -27.37
C VAL A 480 -15.81 0.23 -27.50
N SER A 481 -15.35 -0.92 -26.98
CA SER A 481 -16.12 -2.17 -26.97
C SER A 481 -15.69 -3.02 -25.77
N GLU A 482 -16.34 -4.16 -25.54
CA GLU A 482 -15.92 -5.14 -24.52
C GLU A 482 -14.50 -5.67 -24.73
N LYS A 483 -13.99 -5.61 -25.98
CA LYS A 483 -12.69 -6.13 -26.38
C LYS A 483 -11.60 -5.07 -26.49
N PHE A 484 -11.97 -3.79 -26.63
CA PHE A 484 -11.00 -2.73 -26.92
C PHE A 484 -11.28 -1.46 -26.14
N SER A 485 -10.25 -0.94 -25.48
CA SER A 485 -10.27 0.37 -24.84
C SER A 485 -8.92 1.11 -25.02
N TYR A 486 -8.96 2.41 -24.88
CA TYR A 486 -7.75 3.24 -24.88
C TYR A 486 -7.85 4.35 -23.84
N ALA A 487 -6.69 4.81 -23.38
CA ALA A 487 -6.56 5.98 -22.52
C ALA A 487 -5.51 6.94 -23.06
N VAL A 488 -5.80 8.22 -22.95
CA VAL A 488 -4.85 9.32 -23.21
C VAL A 488 -4.71 10.10 -21.92
N THR A 489 -3.48 10.24 -21.45
CA THR A 489 -3.13 11.07 -20.30
C THR A 489 -2.18 12.17 -20.75
N LEU A 490 -2.51 13.40 -20.42
CA LEU A 490 -1.67 14.56 -20.64
C LEU A 490 -1.36 15.15 -19.27
N THR A 491 -0.09 15.27 -18.93
CA THR A 491 0.37 15.91 -17.69
C THR A 491 1.37 16.97 -18.04
N ASP A 492 1.23 18.14 -17.45
CA ASP A 492 2.19 19.24 -17.58
C ASP A 492 2.64 19.69 -16.19
N SER A 493 3.93 19.91 -16.01
CA SER A 493 4.52 20.33 -14.74
C SER A 493 5.47 21.49 -14.98
N TYR A 494 5.22 22.61 -14.30
CA TYR A 494 6.14 23.73 -14.22
C TYR A 494 6.86 23.73 -12.88
N VAL A 495 8.18 23.63 -12.92
CA VAL A 495 9.03 23.54 -11.72
C VAL A 495 9.92 24.77 -11.67
N ARG A 496 9.95 25.40 -10.50
CA ARG A 496 10.81 26.54 -10.21
C ARG A 496 11.63 26.23 -8.96
N THR A 497 12.96 26.22 -9.12
CA THR A 497 13.89 25.94 -8.02
C THR A 497 14.85 27.11 -7.79
N LEU A 498 15.35 27.21 -6.57
CA LEU A 498 16.37 28.16 -6.17
C LEU A 498 17.26 27.56 -5.09
N GLY A 499 18.50 27.23 -5.43
CA GLY A 499 19.56 26.90 -4.49
C GLY A 499 20.31 28.16 -4.06
N ILE A 500 20.62 28.30 -2.78
CA ILE A 500 21.40 29.42 -2.23
C ILE A 500 22.44 28.84 -1.29
N SER A 501 23.71 29.04 -1.59
CA SER A 501 24.80 28.87 -0.63
C SER A 501 24.99 30.19 0.10
N GLU A 502 24.56 30.26 1.36
CA GLU A 502 24.71 31.47 2.19
C GLU A 502 26.18 31.79 2.44
N THR A 503 27.04 30.78 2.55
CA THR A 503 28.47 30.96 2.79
C THR A 503 29.18 31.62 1.62
N THR A 504 28.85 31.24 0.39
CA THR A 504 29.48 31.83 -0.82
C THR A 504 28.65 32.93 -1.48
N GLY A 505 27.38 33.11 -1.08
CA GLY A 505 26.42 34.01 -1.72
C GLY A 505 25.96 33.54 -3.10
N ILE A 506 26.35 32.35 -3.55
CA ILE A 506 26.00 31.82 -4.87
C ILE A 506 24.53 31.42 -4.89
N LYS A 507 23.83 31.91 -5.93
CA LYS A 507 22.41 31.55 -6.19
C LYS A 507 22.33 30.79 -7.50
N THR A 508 21.64 29.63 -7.45
CA THR A 508 21.45 28.74 -8.60
C THR A 508 19.96 28.58 -8.89
N PRO A 509 19.34 29.50 -9.63
CA PRO A 509 17.95 29.34 -10.06
C PRO A 509 17.87 28.37 -11.24
N TYR A 510 16.87 27.47 -11.23
CA TYR A 510 16.57 26.59 -12.36
C TYR A 510 15.06 26.42 -12.51
N ASN A 511 14.54 26.86 -13.68
CA ASN A 511 13.12 26.76 -14.00
C ASN A 511 12.96 25.91 -15.26
N TYR A 512 12.00 25.01 -15.25
CA TYR A 512 11.74 24.14 -16.38
C TYR A 512 10.28 23.71 -16.45
N ASN A 513 9.87 23.32 -17.66
CA ASN A 513 8.56 22.74 -17.91
C ASN A 513 8.72 21.33 -18.47
N VAL A 514 7.87 20.41 -18.00
CA VAL A 514 7.90 19.00 -18.44
C VAL A 514 6.49 18.56 -18.84
N PHE A 515 6.32 18.41 -20.15
CA PHE A 515 5.12 17.80 -20.71
C PHE A 515 5.29 16.29 -20.81
N ARG A 516 4.34 15.54 -20.21
CA ARG A 516 4.37 14.08 -20.07
C ARG A 516 3.11 13.45 -20.67
N PRO A 517 3.10 13.14 -21.96
CA PRO A 517 2.05 12.36 -22.58
C PRO A 517 2.19 10.91 -22.18
N ASN A 518 1.04 10.24 -21.95
CA ASN A 518 0.95 8.80 -21.80
C ASN A 518 -0.22 8.30 -22.65
N PHE A 519 0.00 7.22 -23.37
CA PHE A 519 -1.00 6.59 -24.22
C PHE A 519 -1.06 5.10 -23.95
N THR A 520 -2.25 4.58 -23.65
CA THR A 520 -2.47 3.17 -23.34
C THR A 520 -3.53 2.59 -24.26
N LEU A 521 -3.20 1.48 -24.91
CA LEU A 521 -4.15 0.62 -25.65
C LEU A 521 -4.36 -0.68 -24.88
N ARG A 522 -5.60 -1.15 -24.79
CA ARG A 522 -5.97 -2.40 -24.14
C ARG A 522 -6.83 -3.22 -25.09
N PHE A 523 -6.46 -4.48 -25.29
CA PHE A 523 -7.13 -5.41 -26.17
C PHE A 523 -7.39 -6.75 -25.47
N LYS A 524 -8.66 -7.12 -25.38
CA LYS A 524 -9.15 -8.34 -24.75
C LYS A 524 -9.92 -9.19 -25.77
N PRO A 525 -9.24 -9.93 -26.65
CA PRO A 525 -9.91 -10.74 -27.68
C PRO A 525 -10.81 -11.83 -27.10
N HIS A 526 -10.42 -12.38 -25.95
CA HIS A 526 -11.10 -13.42 -25.19
C HIS A 526 -10.98 -13.13 -23.68
N GLU A 527 -11.85 -13.69 -22.83
CA GLU A 527 -11.82 -13.48 -21.37
C GLU A 527 -10.49 -13.83 -20.71
N ASP A 528 -9.78 -14.83 -21.25
CA ASP A 528 -8.51 -15.32 -20.74
C ASP A 528 -7.28 -14.52 -21.19
N HIS A 529 -7.38 -13.72 -22.23
CA HIS A 529 -6.25 -13.05 -22.89
C HIS A 529 -6.40 -11.54 -22.86
N TYR A 530 -5.45 -10.85 -22.24
CA TYR A 530 -5.45 -9.41 -22.12
C TYR A 530 -4.10 -8.82 -22.54
N PHE A 531 -4.12 -7.94 -23.52
CA PHE A 531 -2.96 -7.27 -24.06
C PHE A 531 -3.01 -5.77 -23.72
N THR A 532 -1.88 -5.21 -23.33
CA THR A 532 -1.72 -3.77 -23.12
C THR A 532 -0.49 -3.28 -23.86
N PHE A 533 -0.63 -2.20 -24.58
CA PHE A 533 0.48 -1.41 -25.11
C PHE A 533 0.44 -0.04 -24.45
N ASN A 534 1.56 0.40 -23.92
CA ASN A 534 1.68 1.68 -23.23
C ASN A 534 2.93 2.43 -23.73
N TYR A 535 2.76 3.71 -24.04
CA TYR A 535 3.85 4.66 -24.16
C TYR A 535 3.73 5.66 -23.02
N SER A 536 4.84 5.98 -22.36
CA SER A 536 4.90 6.99 -21.31
C SER A 536 6.19 7.79 -21.37
N ARG A 537 6.09 9.08 -21.03
CA ARG A 537 7.21 9.95 -20.76
C ARG A 537 7.18 10.38 -19.31
N ASN A 538 8.29 10.16 -18.60
CA ASN A 538 8.50 10.52 -17.20
C ASN A 538 9.70 11.44 -17.05
N TYR A 539 9.91 11.99 -15.86
CA TYR A 539 11.11 12.74 -15.52
C TYR A 539 11.55 12.44 -14.09
N GLY A 540 12.86 12.54 -13.85
CA GLY A 540 13.45 12.41 -12.53
C GLY A 540 14.03 13.75 -12.08
N LYS A 541 13.69 14.19 -10.87
CA LYS A 541 14.31 15.36 -10.23
C LYS A 541 15.62 14.93 -9.56
N PRO A 542 16.69 15.75 -9.59
CA PRO A 542 17.85 15.50 -8.75
C PRO A 542 17.46 15.50 -7.27
N ASN A 543 18.11 14.63 -6.49
CA ASN A 543 17.95 14.69 -5.04
C ASN A 543 18.53 16.00 -4.52
N PHE A 544 17.86 16.60 -3.54
CA PHE A 544 18.30 17.83 -2.90
C PHE A 544 19.74 17.77 -2.39
N THR A 545 20.14 16.65 -1.78
CA THR A 545 21.51 16.47 -1.25
C THR A 545 22.57 16.49 -2.36
N TYR A 546 22.21 16.12 -3.61
CA TYR A 546 23.13 16.17 -4.76
C TYR A 546 23.36 17.58 -5.29
N LEU A 547 22.51 18.52 -4.91
CA LEU A 547 22.61 19.93 -5.34
C LEU A 547 23.48 20.78 -4.41
N ASN A 548 23.81 20.30 -3.20
CA ASN A 548 24.65 21.04 -2.25
C ASN A 548 26.10 21.03 -2.72
N PRO A 549 26.71 22.16 -3.11
CA PRO A 549 28.03 22.21 -3.78
C PRO A 549 29.24 21.94 -2.86
N PHE A 550 29.02 21.60 -1.60
CA PHE A 550 30.10 21.46 -0.63
C PHE A 550 30.56 20.02 -0.48
N ARG A 551 31.85 19.89 -0.08
CA ARG A 551 32.50 18.61 0.18
C ARG A 551 32.14 18.11 1.55
N LYS A 552 31.59 16.93 1.61
CA LYS A 552 31.41 16.16 2.85
C LYS A 552 32.50 15.09 2.91
N TYR A 553 33.46 15.23 3.83
CA TYR A 553 34.50 14.24 4.04
C TYR A 553 33.95 13.02 4.80
N GLU A 554 34.11 11.86 4.22
CA GLU A 554 33.80 10.58 4.86
C GLU A 554 35.04 9.99 5.55
N SER A 555 36.22 10.36 5.09
CA SER A 555 37.52 10.07 5.66
C SER A 555 38.53 11.16 5.28
N PRO A 556 39.77 11.18 5.82
CA PRO A 556 40.78 12.19 5.43
C PRO A 556 41.10 12.23 3.93
N VAL A 557 40.85 11.13 3.23
CA VAL A 557 41.27 10.89 1.86
C VAL A 557 40.08 10.70 0.90
N TYR A 558 38.83 10.87 1.41
CA TYR A 558 37.64 10.56 0.61
C TYR A 558 36.47 11.47 0.94
N TYR A 559 35.84 12.06 -0.10
CA TYR A 559 34.74 13.00 0.06
C TYR A 559 33.61 12.80 -0.97
N VAL A 560 32.42 13.34 -0.68
CA VAL A 560 31.33 13.50 -1.61
C VAL A 560 31.03 14.99 -1.76
N GLU A 561 30.88 15.44 -3.03
CA GLU A 561 30.59 16.83 -3.39
C GLU A 561 29.36 16.87 -4.27
N GLY A 562 28.38 17.71 -3.94
CA GLY A 562 27.22 17.90 -4.78
C GLY A 562 27.47 18.82 -5.96
N ASN A 563 26.51 18.88 -6.88
CA ASN A 563 26.56 19.72 -8.07
C ASN A 563 25.24 20.52 -8.20
N PRO A 564 25.28 21.85 -7.95
CA PRO A 564 24.09 22.69 -7.99
C PRO A 564 23.55 22.91 -9.44
N ASN A 565 24.30 22.51 -10.47
CA ASN A 565 23.93 22.66 -11.87
C ASN A 565 23.21 21.44 -12.46
N LEU A 566 22.86 20.45 -11.62
CA LEU A 566 22.13 19.27 -12.08
C LEU A 566 20.77 19.63 -12.66
N LYS A 567 20.47 19.01 -13.80
CA LYS A 567 19.18 19.10 -14.49
C LYS A 567 18.31 17.90 -14.17
N HIS A 568 17.03 18.01 -14.45
CA HIS A 568 16.13 16.87 -14.42
C HIS A 568 16.47 15.89 -15.56
N SER A 569 16.33 14.59 -15.30
CA SER A 569 16.39 13.57 -16.36
C SER A 569 15.03 13.36 -16.99
N THR A 570 14.99 12.88 -18.24
CA THR A 570 13.75 12.49 -18.91
C THR A 570 13.84 11.04 -19.36
N GLN A 571 12.74 10.31 -19.21
CA GLN A 571 12.64 8.92 -19.62
C GLN A 571 11.45 8.73 -20.55
N ASN A 572 11.69 8.16 -21.73
CA ASN A 572 10.64 7.69 -22.63
C ASN A 572 10.60 6.17 -22.57
N SER A 573 9.42 5.58 -22.42
CA SER A 573 9.28 4.12 -22.36
C SER A 573 8.10 3.62 -23.18
N VAL A 574 8.32 2.45 -23.78
CA VAL A 574 7.32 1.68 -24.50
C VAL A 574 7.21 0.31 -23.83
N THR A 575 6.02 -0.03 -23.39
CA THR A 575 5.76 -1.29 -22.70
C THR A 575 4.67 -2.08 -23.42
N PHE A 576 4.96 -3.35 -23.68
CA PHE A 576 3.98 -4.34 -24.10
C PHE A 576 3.75 -5.32 -22.95
N LYS A 577 2.48 -5.55 -22.58
CA LYS A 577 2.09 -6.51 -21.52
C LYS A 577 1.11 -7.51 -22.08
N TYR A 578 1.27 -8.76 -21.66
CA TYR A 578 0.33 -9.84 -21.89
C TYR A 578 -0.06 -10.49 -20.58
N ARG A 579 -1.36 -10.62 -20.32
CA ARG A 579 -1.92 -11.34 -19.17
C ARG A 579 -2.76 -12.50 -19.67
N TYR A 580 -2.42 -13.72 -19.20
CA TYR A 580 -3.23 -14.90 -19.40
C TYR A 580 -4.00 -15.24 -18.13
N ARG A 581 -5.33 -15.16 -18.22
CA ARG A 581 -6.20 -15.17 -17.04
C ARG A 581 -5.71 -14.12 -16.03
N TYR A 582 -5.65 -14.51 -14.74
CA TYR A 582 -5.13 -13.62 -13.70
C TYR A 582 -3.87 -14.17 -13.04
N TRP A 583 -3.30 -15.30 -13.51
CA TRP A 583 -2.18 -15.97 -12.86
C TRP A 583 -0.84 -15.83 -13.60
N LEU A 584 -0.85 -15.46 -14.86
CA LEU A 584 0.37 -15.27 -15.66
C LEU A 584 0.38 -13.86 -16.23
N ASN A 585 1.47 -13.13 -15.99
CA ASN A 585 1.73 -11.82 -16.58
C ASN A 585 3.13 -11.84 -17.21
N PHE A 586 3.24 -11.34 -18.43
CA PHE A 586 4.48 -11.13 -19.15
C PHE A 586 4.54 -9.69 -19.62
N ALA A 587 5.70 -9.03 -19.48
CA ALA A 587 5.90 -7.69 -19.97
C ALA A 587 7.27 -7.53 -20.63
N VAL A 588 7.31 -6.67 -21.63
CA VAL A 588 8.54 -6.20 -22.28
C VAL A 588 8.49 -4.68 -22.28
N THR A 589 9.52 -4.05 -21.71
CA THR A 589 9.66 -2.59 -21.69
C THR A 589 10.97 -2.20 -22.34
N TYR A 590 10.90 -1.27 -23.27
CA TYR A 590 12.07 -0.50 -23.74
C TYR A 590 12.00 0.89 -23.12
N GLY A 591 13.06 1.33 -22.46
CA GLY A 591 13.24 2.63 -21.86
C GLY A 591 14.45 3.34 -22.45
N HIS A 592 14.32 4.66 -22.65
CA HIS A 592 15.41 5.53 -23.08
C HIS A 592 15.43 6.76 -22.17
N ASP A 593 16.52 6.92 -21.41
CA ASP A 593 16.77 8.04 -20.51
C ASP A 593 17.74 9.04 -21.14
N GLU A 594 17.41 10.31 -21.01
CA GLU A 594 18.29 11.44 -21.34
C GLU A 594 18.60 12.24 -20.07
N ASP A 595 19.79 12.85 -20.02
CA ASP A 595 20.30 13.61 -18.87
C ASP A 595 20.26 12.81 -17.56
N TYR A 596 20.54 11.49 -17.63
CA TYR A 596 20.56 10.62 -16.47
C TYR A 596 21.60 11.08 -15.45
N VAL A 597 21.19 11.21 -14.15
CA VAL A 597 22.10 11.65 -13.10
C VAL A 597 22.88 10.47 -12.55
N LEU A 598 24.21 10.53 -12.59
CA LEU A 598 25.12 9.51 -12.06
C LEU A 598 26.07 10.15 -11.03
N GLN A 599 26.57 9.28 -10.12
CA GLN A 599 27.77 9.59 -9.35
C GLN A 599 29.01 9.51 -10.26
N VAL A 600 29.87 10.50 -10.15
CA VAL A 600 31.10 10.62 -10.94
C VAL A 600 32.28 10.59 -10.01
N PRO A 601 33.19 9.62 -10.16
CA PRO A 601 34.39 9.59 -9.36
C PRO A 601 35.29 10.81 -9.65
N GLN A 602 35.86 11.34 -8.59
CA GLN A 602 36.89 12.37 -8.63
C GLN A 602 38.25 11.69 -8.46
N LEU A 603 39.13 11.92 -9.44
CA LEU A 603 40.46 11.31 -9.46
C LEU A 603 41.52 12.35 -9.03
N ASP A 604 42.52 11.92 -8.29
CA ASP A 604 43.73 12.72 -8.06
C ASP A 604 44.70 12.59 -9.24
N ALA A 605 45.89 13.21 -9.09
CA ALA A 605 46.92 13.20 -10.13
C ALA A 605 47.48 11.79 -10.40
N ASP A 606 47.37 10.88 -9.45
CA ASP A 606 47.80 9.48 -9.56
C ASP A 606 46.70 8.55 -10.07
N GLY A 607 45.50 9.09 -10.36
CA GLY A 607 44.32 8.36 -10.82
C GLY A 607 43.56 7.66 -9.70
N ALA A 608 43.95 7.83 -8.41
CA ALA A 608 43.16 7.29 -7.32
C ALA A 608 41.82 8.00 -7.14
N ILE A 609 40.75 7.26 -6.87
CA ILE A 609 39.43 7.83 -6.57
C ILE A 609 39.46 8.40 -5.15
N ILE A 610 39.43 9.73 -5.04
CA ILE A 610 39.44 10.48 -3.79
C ILE A 610 38.07 11.02 -3.39
N GLY A 611 37.05 10.76 -4.19
CA GLY A 611 35.68 11.18 -3.89
C GLY A 611 34.75 11.00 -5.07
N TYR A 612 33.56 11.52 -4.91
CA TYR A 612 32.52 11.53 -5.93
C TYR A 612 31.83 12.89 -6.00
N THR A 613 31.39 13.24 -7.21
CA THR A 613 30.40 14.29 -7.46
C THR A 613 29.21 13.72 -8.23
N TYR A 614 28.27 14.55 -8.64
CA TYR A 614 27.11 14.16 -9.42
C TYR A 614 27.07 14.93 -10.73
N GLY A 615 26.63 14.27 -11.79
CA GLY A 615 26.51 14.88 -13.10
C GLY A 615 25.35 14.32 -13.93
N ASN A 616 24.86 15.09 -14.89
CA ASN A 616 23.95 14.61 -15.93
C ASN A 616 24.81 13.99 -17.03
N PHE A 617 25.00 12.67 -16.98
CA PHE A 617 25.86 11.97 -17.94
C PHE A 617 25.03 11.13 -18.90
N GLY A 618 24.95 11.62 -20.11
CA GLY A 618 24.61 10.84 -21.26
C GLY A 618 23.21 10.21 -21.26
N LYS A 619 23.17 9.07 -21.91
CA LYS A 619 21.96 8.32 -22.21
C LYS A 619 22.02 6.94 -21.59
N ARG A 620 20.86 6.43 -21.17
CA ARG A 620 20.71 5.04 -20.75
C ARG A 620 19.59 4.41 -21.56
N ASP A 621 19.91 3.28 -22.20
CA ASP A 621 18.93 2.43 -22.83
C ASP A 621 18.69 1.21 -21.95
N GLU A 622 17.43 0.85 -21.75
CA GLU A 622 17.01 -0.31 -20.97
C GLU A 622 16.06 -1.19 -21.78
N LEU A 623 16.33 -2.49 -21.82
CA LEU A 623 15.38 -3.48 -22.31
C LEU A 623 15.07 -4.47 -21.17
N LEU A 624 13.81 -4.48 -20.73
CA LEU A 624 13.37 -5.20 -19.56
C LEU A 624 12.29 -6.22 -19.91
N PHE A 625 12.54 -7.48 -19.58
CA PHE A 625 11.57 -8.58 -19.65
C PHE A 625 11.15 -8.96 -18.25
N ILE A 626 9.85 -9.08 -18.01
CA ILE A 626 9.27 -9.51 -16.73
C ILE A 626 8.32 -10.68 -16.98
N LEU A 627 8.48 -11.73 -16.19
CA LEU A 627 7.54 -12.83 -16.07
C LEU A 627 7.06 -12.90 -14.62
N ASN A 628 5.75 -12.85 -14.41
CA ASN A 628 5.15 -13.04 -13.09
C ASN A 628 4.08 -14.14 -13.20
N MET A 629 4.16 -15.13 -12.31
CA MET A 629 3.20 -16.23 -12.19
C MET A 629 2.80 -16.36 -10.71
N SER A 630 1.50 -16.45 -10.45
CA SER A 630 0.99 -16.76 -9.10
C SER A 630 -0.19 -17.71 -9.23
N LYS A 631 -0.06 -18.91 -8.66
CA LYS A 631 -1.09 -19.93 -8.79
C LYS A 631 -1.24 -20.74 -7.52
N ARG A 632 -2.48 -21.10 -7.22
CA ARG A 632 -2.85 -21.95 -6.09
C ARG A 632 -3.21 -23.35 -6.54
N PHE A 633 -2.78 -24.33 -5.75
CA PHE A 633 -2.96 -25.75 -6.00
C PHE A 633 -3.57 -26.42 -4.77
N PHE A 634 -4.09 -27.64 -4.93
CA PHE A 634 -4.60 -28.50 -3.85
C PHE A 634 -5.64 -27.78 -2.97
N ASP A 635 -6.76 -27.34 -3.57
CA ASP A 635 -7.81 -26.56 -2.89
C ASP A 635 -7.27 -25.37 -2.11
N LYS A 636 -6.37 -24.59 -2.74
CA LYS A 636 -5.71 -23.42 -2.19
C LYS A 636 -4.75 -23.69 -1.02
N ARG A 637 -4.36 -24.94 -0.77
CA ARG A 637 -3.38 -25.25 0.27
C ARG A 637 -1.96 -24.84 -0.08
N LEU A 638 -1.58 -24.95 -1.35
CA LEU A 638 -0.26 -24.56 -1.83
C LEU A 638 -0.38 -23.33 -2.73
N ASN A 639 0.26 -22.25 -2.36
CA ASN A 639 0.44 -21.08 -3.20
C ASN A 639 1.88 -21.03 -3.69
N ILE A 640 2.08 -20.84 -4.99
CA ILE A 640 3.39 -20.64 -5.61
C ILE A 640 3.36 -19.35 -6.39
N GLY A 641 4.32 -18.48 -6.10
CA GLY A 641 4.63 -17.27 -6.85
C GLY A 641 6.01 -17.41 -7.50
N LEU A 642 6.10 -17.10 -8.79
CA LEU A 642 7.35 -17.00 -9.50
C LEU A 642 7.44 -15.61 -10.15
N TYR A 643 8.50 -14.90 -9.86
CA TYR A 643 8.87 -13.66 -10.53
C TYR A 643 10.22 -13.85 -11.21
N GLY A 644 10.30 -13.55 -12.49
CA GLY A 644 11.52 -13.57 -13.30
C GLY A 644 11.71 -12.24 -14.00
N GLN A 645 12.94 -11.74 -14.02
CA GLN A 645 13.34 -10.53 -14.73
C GLN A 645 14.63 -10.79 -15.49
N ALA A 646 14.66 -10.34 -16.75
CA ALA A 646 15.89 -10.19 -17.52
C ALA A 646 15.96 -8.73 -17.98
N LYS A 647 17.04 -8.06 -17.63
CA LYS A 647 17.25 -6.63 -17.92
C LYS A 647 18.58 -6.44 -18.64
N TYR A 648 18.54 -5.78 -19.78
CA TYR A 648 19.72 -5.26 -20.46
C TYR A 648 19.78 -3.77 -20.24
N GLU A 649 20.90 -3.28 -19.74
CA GLU A 649 21.18 -1.86 -19.57
C GLU A 649 22.41 -1.49 -20.40
N ASN A 650 22.34 -0.35 -21.07
CA ASN A 650 23.44 0.21 -21.83
C ASN A 650 23.57 1.69 -21.43
N TYR A 651 24.67 2.00 -20.79
CA TYR A 651 25.05 3.38 -20.42
C TYR A 651 26.00 3.93 -21.47
N ASN A 652 25.70 5.11 -21.98
CA ASN A 652 26.52 5.80 -22.95
C ASN A 652 26.71 7.25 -22.52
N SER A 653 27.86 7.53 -21.93
CA SER A 653 28.27 8.89 -21.53
C SER A 653 28.86 9.61 -22.73
N SER A 654 28.50 10.88 -22.94
CA SER A 654 28.94 11.68 -24.08
C SER A 654 30.08 12.65 -23.77
N ASP A 655 30.37 12.93 -22.47
CA ASP A 655 31.33 13.99 -22.07
C ASP A 655 32.38 13.46 -21.10
N ALA A 656 33.27 14.19 -20.60
CA ALA A 656 34.38 14.05 -19.65
C ALA A 656 34.78 12.66 -19.07
N LEU A 657 33.86 11.70 -19.02
CA LEU A 657 34.10 10.30 -18.71
C LEU A 657 33.62 9.47 -19.89
N ASP A 658 34.56 8.93 -20.71
CA ASP A 658 34.22 7.96 -21.76
C ASP A 658 33.77 6.64 -21.12
N TYR A 659 32.62 6.70 -20.43
CA TYR A 659 32.04 5.54 -19.76
C TYR A 659 31.01 4.91 -20.67
N ARG A 660 31.35 3.73 -21.17
CA ARG A 660 30.44 2.86 -21.94
C ARG A 660 30.39 1.52 -21.25
N ASN A 661 29.23 1.17 -20.73
CA ASN A 661 29.06 -0.15 -20.11
C ASN A 661 27.70 -0.71 -20.42
N SER A 662 27.65 -1.99 -20.71
CA SER A 662 26.40 -2.68 -20.93
C SER A 662 26.43 -4.06 -20.29
N LEU A 663 25.29 -4.46 -19.73
CA LEU A 663 25.18 -5.74 -19.04
C LEU A 663 23.75 -6.29 -19.10
N TRP A 664 23.66 -7.61 -19.30
CA TRP A 664 22.46 -8.36 -18.97
C TRP A 664 22.45 -8.72 -17.49
N SER A 665 21.39 -8.39 -16.80
CA SER A 665 21.15 -8.82 -15.42
C SER A 665 19.88 -9.66 -15.33
N TYR A 666 19.90 -10.64 -14.43
CA TYR A 666 18.80 -11.57 -14.23
C TYR A 666 18.42 -11.56 -12.76
N PHE A 667 17.12 -11.58 -12.49
CA PHE A 667 16.59 -11.74 -11.16
C PHE A 667 15.48 -12.79 -11.20
N ALA A 668 15.49 -13.71 -10.25
CA ALA A 668 14.43 -14.68 -10.07
C ALA A 668 14.05 -14.77 -8.60
N ASN A 669 12.77 -14.81 -8.31
CA ASN A 669 12.22 -15.01 -6.98
C ASN A 669 11.13 -16.07 -7.04
N LEU A 670 11.28 -17.11 -6.24
CA LEU A 670 10.30 -18.17 -6.01
C LEU A 670 9.76 -17.98 -4.59
N ASP A 671 8.48 -17.70 -4.47
CA ASP A 671 7.76 -17.65 -3.21
C ASP A 671 6.83 -18.85 -3.09
N PHE A 672 6.71 -19.41 -1.91
CA PHE A 672 5.73 -20.47 -1.65
C PHE A 672 5.09 -20.33 -0.28
N SER A 673 3.86 -20.82 -0.16
CA SER A 673 3.23 -21.05 1.13
C SER A 673 2.37 -22.30 1.09
N TYR A 674 2.42 -23.12 2.15
CA TYR A 674 1.70 -24.36 2.26
C TYR A 674 0.98 -24.50 3.60
N VAL A 675 -0.35 -24.64 3.56
CA VAL A 675 -1.17 -24.86 4.75
C VAL A 675 -1.01 -26.30 5.24
N LEU A 676 -0.25 -26.49 6.32
CA LEU A 676 0.01 -27.77 6.96
C LEU A 676 -1.21 -28.27 7.73
N ILE A 677 -1.80 -27.41 8.60
CA ILE A 677 -2.92 -27.74 9.47
C ILE A 677 -4.02 -26.69 9.33
N LYS A 678 -5.11 -27.04 8.65
CA LYS A 678 -6.24 -26.12 8.38
C LYS A 678 -6.89 -25.58 9.66
N LYS A 679 -7.00 -26.39 10.72
CA LYS A 679 -7.69 -26.01 11.96
C LYS A 679 -7.07 -24.79 12.65
N TYR A 680 -5.75 -24.70 12.64
CA TYR A 680 -4.99 -23.63 13.28
C TYR A 680 -4.31 -22.71 12.26
N ASP A 681 -4.69 -22.86 10.98
CA ASP A 681 -4.07 -22.14 9.86
C ASP A 681 -2.53 -22.16 9.97
N VAL A 682 -1.99 -23.37 10.30
CA VAL A 682 -0.52 -23.54 10.36
C VAL A 682 -0.01 -23.55 8.94
N GLU A 683 0.75 -22.53 8.60
CA GLU A 683 1.29 -22.28 7.25
C GLU A 683 2.81 -22.28 7.29
N LEU A 684 3.42 -23.11 6.45
CA LEU A 684 4.85 -23.05 6.13
C LEU A 684 5.02 -22.19 4.90
N GLY A 685 5.77 -21.11 5.02
CA GLY A 685 6.10 -20.20 3.93
C GLY A 685 7.59 -20.12 3.71
N GLY A 686 7.97 -19.48 2.61
CA GLY A 686 9.35 -19.17 2.33
C GLY A 686 9.54 -18.56 0.95
N TYR A 687 10.76 -18.09 0.73
CA TYR A 687 11.19 -17.56 -0.54
C TYR A 687 12.61 -18.02 -0.87
N ALA A 688 12.90 -18.10 -2.14
CA ALA A 688 14.25 -18.27 -2.67
C ALA A 688 14.43 -17.27 -3.82
N LEU A 689 15.40 -16.38 -3.69
CA LEU A 689 15.73 -15.43 -4.74
C LEU A 689 17.15 -15.61 -5.21
N TYR A 690 17.38 -15.26 -6.46
CA TYR A 690 18.68 -15.15 -7.09
C TYR A 690 18.76 -13.84 -7.86
N SER A 691 19.80 -13.06 -7.58
CA SER A 691 20.20 -11.90 -8.38
C SER A 691 21.49 -12.22 -9.09
N SER A 692 21.57 -12.01 -10.39
CA SER A 692 22.86 -12.00 -11.09
C SER A 692 23.58 -10.67 -10.87
N SER A 693 24.79 -10.55 -11.35
CA SER A 693 25.46 -9.25 -11.40
C SER A 693 24.62 -8.23 -12.18
N HIS A 694 24.65 -6.97 -11.74
CA HIS A 694 23.95 -5.85 -12.37
C HIS A 694 24.80 -4.59 -12.32
N LEU A 695 24.49 -3.64 -13.19
CA LEU A 695 25.13 -2.32 -13.17
C LEU A 695 24.46 -1.44 -12.12
N SER A 696 25.28 -0.72 -11.37
CA SER A 696 24.89 0.36 -10.48
C SER A 696 25.83 1.53 -10.76
N ASP A 697 25.34 2.56 -11.44
CA ASP A 697 26.15 3.64 -11.97
C ASP A 697 27.28 3.11 -12.85
N TYR A 698 28.54 3.46 -12.53
CA TYR A 698 29.74 3.00 -13.24
C TYR A 698 30.30 1.66 -12.74
N ALA A 699 29.69 1.03 -11.72
CA ALA A 699 30.18 -0.18 -11.10
C ALA A 699 29.28 -1.39 -11.37
N LYS A 700 29.90 -2.57 -11.39
CA LYS A 700 29.22 -3.85 -11.43
C LYS A 700 29.08 -4.39 -10.02
N THR A 701 27.83 -4.55 -9.56
CA THR A 701 27.50 -5.23 -8.32
C THR A 701 27.34 -6.71 -8.59
N GLN A 702 27.99 -7.56 -7.79
CA GLN A 702 27.90 -9.01 -7.93
C GLN A 702 26.54 -9.49 -7.41
N GLY A 703 26.01 -10.52 -8.05
CA GLY A 703 24.76 -11.14 -7.63
C GLY A 703 24.97 -12.23 -6.58
N HIS A 704 23.90 -12.52 -5.83
CA HIS A 704 23.91 -13.56 -4.81
C HIS A 704 22.53 -14.25 -4.69
N PRO A 705 22.49 -15.52 -4.25
CA PRO A 705 21.24 -16.17 -3.85
C PRO A 705 20.87 -15.74 -2.42
N LYS A 706 19.58 -15.74 -2.09
CA LYS A 706 19.09 -15.56 -0.73
C LYS A 706 17.87 -16.43 -0.49
N MET A 707 17.72 -17.00 0.70
CA MET A 707 16.59 -17.84 1.06
C MET A 707 16.08 -17.49 2.46
N GLY A 708 14.76 -17.45 2.62
CA GLY A 708 14.10 -17.33 3.90
C GLY A 708 12.99 -18.35 4.06
N LEU A 709 12.72 -18.74 5.31
CA LEU A 709 11.64 -19.66 5.69
C LEU A 709 10.83 -19.06 6.83
N ASP A 710 9.54 -19.34 6.86
CA ASP A 710 8.67 -18.97 7.95
C ASP A 710 7.62 -20.05 8.24
N LEU A 711 7.24 -20.13 9.53
CA LEU A 711 6.15 -20.95 10.02
C LEU A 711 5.23 -20.06 10.82
N SER A 712 3.98 -19.99 10.45
CA SER A 712 2.96 -19.20 11.14
C SER A 712 1.78 -20.04 11.59
N ALA A 713 1.07 -19.61 12.64
CA ALA A 713 -0.11 -20.28 13.14
C ALA A 713 -1.12 -19.26 13.70
N ARG A 714 -2.42 -19.61 13.65
CA ARG A 714 -3.52 -18.80 14.20
C ARG A 714 -4.30 -19.60 15.24
N PHE A 715 -4.47 -19.01 16.41
CA PHE A 715 -5.18 -19.59 17.55
C PHE A 715 -6.31 -18.64 17.99
N LEU A 716 -7.15 -19.11 18.93
CA LEU A 716 -8.25 -18.33 19.51
C LEU A 716 -9.16 -17.73 18.43
N ASP A 717 -9.58 -18.56 17.48
CA ASP A 717 -10.38 -18.14 16.31
C ASP A 717 -9.75 -16.99 15.51
N GLY A 718 -8.42 -17.05 15.34
CA GLY A 718 -7.65 -16.06 14.60
C GLY A 718 -7.28 -14.79 15.38
N ASN A 719 -7.68 -14.68 16.67
CA ASN A 719 -7.31 -13.52 17.48
C ASN A 719 -5.85 -13.54 17.94
N LEU A 720 -5.24 -14.71 18.09
CA LEU A 720 -3.82 -14.86 18.40
C LEU A 720 -3.09 -15.42 17.19
N GLN A 721 -2.12 -14.66 16.69
CA GLN A 721 -1.24 -15.06 15.60
C GLN A 721 0.19 -15.17 16.14
N THR A 722 0.89 -16.23 15.74
CA THR A 722 2.29 -16.44 16.10
C THR A 722 3.07 -16.81 14.84
N SER A 723 4.32 -16.38 14.76
CA SER A 723 5.21 -16.84 13.69
C SER A 723 6.67 -16.93 14.15
N ILE A 724 7.39 -17.85 13.54
CA ILE A 724 8.85 -17.93 13.57
C ILE A 724 9.34 -17.83 12.14
N SER A 725 10.35 -17.00 11.89
CA SER A 725 10.96 -16.89 10.56
C SER A 725 12.48 -16.84 10.65
N VAL A 726 13.13 -17.38 9.61
CA VAL A 726 14.57 -17.31 9.41
C VAL A 726 14.82 -16.57 8.11
N ASN A 727 15.54 -15.46 8.17
CA ASN A 727 15.96 -14.69 7.01
C ASN A 727 17.41 -15.04 6.66
N ASP A 728 17.72 -15.11 5.36
CA ASP A 728 19.03 -15.41 4.82
C ASP A 728 19.67 -16.66 5.46
N VAL A 729 18.98 -17.81 5.28
CA VAL A 729 19.34 -19.11 5.86
C VAL A 729 20.82 -19.46 5.62
N PHE A 730 21.33 -19.13 4.42
CA PHE A 730 22.71 -19.48 4.02
C PHE A 730 23.74 -18.38 4.29
N ASN A 731 23.32 -17.21 4.82
CA ASN A 731 24.18 -16.05 5.08
C ASN A 731 24.93 -15.59 3.81
N THR A 732 24.19 -15.40 2.75
CA THR A 732 24.71 -15.09 1.41
C THR A 732 24.48 -13.66 0.98
N ASP A 733 23.84 -12.84 1.82
CA ASP A 733 23.54 -11.43 1.54
C ASP A 733 24.82 -10.57 1.76
N VAL A 734 25.69 -10.55 0.75
CA VAL A 734 26.94 -9.81 0.72
C VAL A 734 26.93 -8.91 -0.51
N GLY A 735 27.07 -7.60 -0.30
CA GLY A 735 27.10 -6.61 -1.37
C GLY A 735 28.53 -6.40 -1.90
N ASN A 736 28.94 -7.17 -2.92
CA ASN A 736 30.24 -7.02 -3.57
C ASN A 736 30.09 -6.14 -4.82
N ARG A 737 30.93 -5.11 -4.93
CA ARG A 737 30.90 -4.16 -6.03
C ARG A 737 32.30 -4.01 -6.63
N GLU A 738 32.41 -3.92 -7.94
CA GLU A 738 33.64 -3.74 -8.67
C GLU A 738 33.49 -2.73 -9.79
N SER A 739 34.48 -1.87 -9.98
CA SER A 739 34.56 -0.94 -11.11
C SER A 739 36.00 -0.88 -11.66
N LEU A 740 36.09 -0.60 -12.96
CA LEU A 740 37.34 -0.28 -13.64
C LEU A 740 37.16 1.11 -14.27
N LEU A 741 38.00 2.04 -13.91
CA LEU A 741 38.00 3.40 -14.43
C LEU A 741 39.44 3.89 -14.56
N ASP A 742 39.85 4.37 -15.74
CA ASP A 742 41.19 4.90 -16.06
C ASP A 742 42.35 4.01 -15.56
N GLY A 743 42.21 2.68 -15.71
CA GLY A 743 43.21 1.70 -15.29
C GLY A 743 43.28 1.48 -13.77
N VAL A 744 42.32 2.04 -13.01
CA VAL A 744 42.15 1.79 -11.57
C VAL A 744 40.98 0.86 -11.33
N VAL A 745 41.23 -0.25 -10.67
CA VAL A 745 40.22 -1.19 -10.21
C VAL A 745 39.82 -0.84 -8.80
N SER A 746 38.51 -0.63 -8.57
CA SER A 746 37.96 -0.45 -7.24
C SER A 746 37.07 -1.63 -6.88
N LYS A 747 37.26 -2.18 -5.68
CA LYS A 747 36.41 -3.25 -5.15
C LYS A 747 35.85 -2.87 -3.79
N SER A 748 34.61 -3.23 -3.51
CA SER A 748 34.06 -3.12 -2.17
C SER A 748 33.23 -4.33 -1.79
N ASP A 749 33.37 -4.77 -0.53
CA ASP A 749 32.54 -5.77 0.11
C ASP A 749 31.76 -5.13 1.25
N ASN A 750 30.45 -5.24 1.20
CA ASN A 750 29.57 -4.81 2.29
C ASN A 750 28.95 -6.05 2.92
N ILE A 751 29.44 -6.42 4.11
CA ILE A 751 29.03 -7.63 4.84
C ILE A 751 28.04 -7.21 5.90
N ILE A 752 26.75 -7.47 5.61
CA ILE A 752 25.64 -7.09 6.47
C ILE A 752 25.26 -8.28 7.36
N ASP A 753 24.93 -8.03 8.65
CA ASP A 753 24.31 -9.03 9.53
C ASP A 753 22.84 -9.27 9.12
N ALA A 754 22.66 -9.92 7.94
CA ALA A 754 21.35 -10.14 7.30
C ALA A 754 20.65 -11.37 7.85
N ARG A 755 21.39 -12.35 8.40
CA ARG A 755 20.82 -13.58 8.94
C ARG A 755 20.27 -13.36 10.34
N TYR A 756 18.96 -13.60 10.51
CA TYR A 756 18.30 -13.53 11.81
C TYR A 756 17.15 -14.52 11.93
N ILE A 757 16.82 -14.86 13.18
CA ILE A 757 15.58 -15.55 13.53
C ILE A 757 14.66 -14.53 14.17
N ARG A 758 13.39 -14.48 13.71
CA ARG A 758 12.36 -13.61 14.29
C ARG A 758 11.25 -14.46 14.90
N PHE A 759 10.86 -14.09 16.11
CA PHE A 759 9.65 -14.60 16.78
C PHE A 759 8.65 -13.45 16.84
N SER A 760 7.43 -13.70 16.38
CA SER A 760 6.37 -12.68 16.37
C SER A 760 5.13 -13.21 17.05
N VAL A 761 4.51 -12.37 17.87
CA VAL A 761 3.22 -12.63 18.51
C VAL A 761 2.32 -11.42 18.33
N ARG A 762 1.07 -11.66 17.91
CA ARG A 762 0.03 -10.64 17.81
C ARG A 762 -1.24 -11.11 18.45
N TYR A 763 -1.86 -10.26 19.26
CA TYR A 763 -3.16 -10.49 19.84
C TYR A 763 -4.14 -9.38 19.43
N SER A 764 -5.24 -9.75 18.77
CA SER A 764 -6.34 -8.86 18.39
C SER A 764 -7.51 -9.04 19.34
N PHE A 765 -8.10 -7.95 19.81
CA PHE A 765 -9.17 -7.94 20.79
C PHE A 765 -10.43 -7.24 20.30
N ASN A 766 -11.58 -7.61 20.85
CA ASN A 766 -12.92 -7.08 20.56
C ASN A 766 -13.40 -7.24 19.10
N ARG A 767 -12.72 -8.00 18.26
CA ARG A 767 -13.13 -8.23 16.85
C ARG A 767 -14.51 -8.89 16.72
N LYS A 768 -14.91 -9.75 17.69
CA LYS A 768 -16.21 -10.47 17.68
C LYS A 768 -17.36 -9.65 18.27
N ASN A 769 -17.08 -8.64 19.09
CA ASN A 769 -18.08 -7.89 19.85
C ASN A 769 -18.54 -6.61 19.16
N LEU A 770 -18.11 -6.37 17.93
CA LEU A 770 -18.57 -5.24 17.14
C LEU A 770 -20.06 -5.42 16.83
N LYS A 771 -20.90 -4.52 17.34
CA LYS A 771 -22.34 -4.51 17.08
C LYS A 771 -22.58 -4.12 15.63
N ARG A 772 -23.11 -5.03 14.83
CA ARG A 772 -23.72 -4.66 13.54
C ARG A 772 -25.03 -3.94 13.83
N PHE A 773 -25.16 -2.73 13.32
CA PHE A 773 -26.45 -2.09 13.22
C PHE A 773 -27.21 -2.83 12.12
N GLU A 774 -28.17 -3.71 12.52
CA GLU A 774 -29.21 -4.14 11.63
C GLU A 774 -30.06 -2.89 11.34
N ASN A 775 -29.76 -2.19 10.25
CA ASN A 775 -30.75 -1.31 9.66
C ASN A 775 -31.90 -2.23 9.25
N HIS A 776 -33.01 -2.13 9.94
CA HIS A 776 -34.30 -2.46 9.36
C HIS A 776 -34.52 -1.49 8.19
N GLN A 777 -33.87 -1.80 7.07
CA GLN A 777 -34.29 -1.22 5.81
C GLN A 777 -35.69 -1.73 5.58
N GLY A 778 -36.66 -0.88 5.81
CA GLY A 778 -37.87 -0.96 5.04
C GLY A 778 -37.42 -1.11 3.59
N SER A 779 -37.84 -2.20 2.95
CA SER A 779 -37.46 -2.62 1.62
C SER A 779 -37.70 -1.48 0.62
N ASN A 780 -36.71 -0.64 0.41
CA ASN A 780 -36.61 0.15 -0.81
C ASN A 780 -36.08 -0.77 -1.91
N ALA A 781 -36.96 -1.59 -2.42
CA ALA A 781 -36.75 -2.41 -3.61
C ALA A 781 -36.41 -1.58 -4.86
N ASP A 782 -36.49 -0.25 -4.77
CA ASP A 782 -36.26 0.67 -5.88
C ASP A 782 -34.80 1.17 -5.99
N SER A 783 -33.92 0.94 -4.98
CA SER A 783 -32.51 1.33 -5.10
C SER A 783 -31.69 0.43 -6.03
N ASN A 784 -32.21 -0.72 -6.44
CA ASN A 784 -31.58 -1.61 -7.43
C ASN A 784 -32.06 -1.36 -8.87
N ARG A 785 -32.83 -0.29 -9.10
CA ARG A 785 -33.43 0.03 -10.41
C ARG A 785 -32.81 1.25 -11.11
N LEU A 786 -31.71 1.78 -10.54
CA LEU A 786 -30.98 2.88 -11.21
C LEU A 786 -29.59 2.43 -11.63
#